data_a25d0112be4582bb188235313dad7620
#
_entry.id   a25d0112be4582bb188235313dad7620
#
_cell.length_a   1.000
_cell.length_b   1.000
_cell.length_c   1.000
_cell.angle_alpha   90.00
_cell.angle_beta   90.00
_cell.angle_gamma   90.00
#
_symmetry.space_group_name_H-M   'P 1'
#
loop_
_entity.id
_entity.type
_entity.pdbx_description
1 polymer ?
#
loop_
_entity_poly.entity_id
_entity_poly.type
_entity_poly.pdbx_seq_one_letter_code
_entity_poly.pdbx_strand_id
1 'polypeptide(L)'
;MKRIEKIKERLFNREYVTRKSWWGEGETILVNEEVKSEPLIVRKSLAVLHVARNMPIEVKDDELIVGVPTMASVGFGKCFPSYALPEEKEEAAQSSYTEKSVFGHHPANYEKLLTLGLKGIRQEIYTSLKQKEDLRETDQEMYDFYRSVLISLDAVGELARRYAVLLMEKAEICDDMARRAELLEMSKICTRVPENPPSSFHEALQSLWITFVLFHSTMEFLPIGRSDQYLYPYYRRDIDNHVITAEQADELVGSWLAKFSERVQLDPQQWEMHLTEQDTQYNGADPERLKGSAASAGYANDESYNFGTSANHWLINMILGGQTRDGKDATNELTYMILKNWSYLEAIVPVMSVRLHKNSPQELFELCADILRKGSGEPVLYNDDEIIPGLCKMGIPLEDARDYANDGCWETLIPGKTNFGFCGTEILQQLEYLLQNGYSLVRNRLECEDIPPIDSYDSFEAFYRSYLALLERFVRLEMKNKIKYSKARYKIAPSPLLSALMDDCITRGREYSNGGAKYKFFCFMITGFASTVDSLTAIRKLVFEDKALTLADFAKILKSNFAGQESFRQMLLNRIPKFGNDEPEVDDLAVRLLDDYAKIVERVRKDCPSDYILGCGIATFEFYAKFGHDVGATADGR
;
A
#
# COMPACT_ATOMS: atom_id res chain seq x y z
N MET A 1 -18.31 -25.63 -6.83
CA MET A 1 -18.97 -25.44 -5.52
C MET A 1 -18.36 -26.30 -4.43
N LYS A 2 -18.35 -27.62 -4.53
CA LYS A 2 -17.79 -28.50 -3.46
C LYS A 2 -16.33 -28.18 -3.06
N ARG A 3 -15.45 -27.83 -4.00
CA ARG A 3 -14.05 -27.50 -3.72
C ARG A 3 -13.95 -26.19 -2.94
N ILE A 4 -14.62 -25.14 -3.42
CA ILE A 4 -14.60 -23.81 -2.79
C ILE A 4 -15.27 -23.83 -1.41
N GLU A 5 -16.30 -24.64 -1.20
CA GLU A 5 -16.89 -24.87 0.12
C GLU A 5 -15.88 -25.45 1.11
N LYS A 6 -15.13 -26.49 0.71
CA LYS A 6 -14.07 -27.08 1.55
C LYS A 6 -12.95 -26.07 1.86
N ILE A 7 -12.54 -25.29 0.86
CA ILE A 7 -11.53 -24.25 1.06
C ILE A 7 -12.04 -23.21 2.05
N LYS A 8 -13.29 -22.73 1.89
CA LYS A 8 -13.94 -21.79 2.80
C LYS A 8 -13.98 -22.33 4.24
N GLU A 9 -14.42 -23.58 4.45
CA GLU A 9 -14.42 -24.21 5.78
C GLU A 9 -13.04 -24.20 6.42
N ARG A 10 -11.98 -24.53 5.67
CA ARG A 10 -10.61 -24.51 6.17
C ARG A 10 -10.12 -23.10 6.53
N LEU A 11 -10.48 -22.09 5.74
CA LEU A 11 -10.17 -20.70 6.06
C LEU A 11 -10.79 -20.30 7.40
N PHE A 12 -12.08 -20.61 7.62
CA PHE A 12 -12.78 -20.29 8.87
C PHE A 12 -12.31 -21.12 10.07
N ASN A 13 -11.91 -22.37 9.86
CA ASN A 13 -11.33 -23.25 10.89
C ASN A 13 -9.89 -22.85 11.25
N ARG A 14 -9.32 -21.85 10.60
CA ARG A 14 -7.95 -21.36 10.83
C ARG A 14 -6.87 -22.43 10.64
N GLU A 15 -7.08 -23.37 9.73
CA GLU A 15 -6.11 -24.45 9.44
C GLU A 15 -4.80 -23.91 8.84
N TYR A 16 -4.87 -22.72 8.25
CA TYR A 16 -3.72 -22.03 7.64
C TYR A 16 -2.96 -21.12 8.60
N VAL A 17 -3.44 -20.96 9.83
CA VAL A 17 -2.76 -20.16 10.84
C VAL A 17 -1.54 -20.89 11.35
N THR A 18 -0.38 -20.27 11.29
CA THR A 18 0.85 -20.81 11.85
C THR A 18 1.44 -19.87 12.90
N ARG A 19 1.88 -20.47 14.01
CA ARG A 19 2.57 -19.79 15.12
C ARG A 19 4.03 -20.20 15.23
N LYS A 20 4.58 -20.76 14.17
CA LYS A 20 5.96 -21.23 14.16
C LYS A 20 6.93 -20.06 14.06
N SER A 21 8.16 -20.32 14.44
CA SER A 21 9.28 -19.44 14.16
C SER A 21 9.32 -19.05 12.69
N TRP A 22 9.77 -17.84 12.45
CA TRP A 22 9.95 -17.33 11.10
C TRP A 22 10.98 -18.16 10.35
N TRP A 23 10.63 -18.65 9.16
CA TRP A 23 11.58 -19.32 8.29
C TRP A 23 12.67 -18.32 7.87
N GLY A 24 13.95 -18.75 7.90
CA GLY A 24 15.07 -17.95 7.43
C GLY A 24 15.43 -16.76 8.33
N GLU A 25 14.84 -16.63 9.53
CA GLU A 25 15.19 -15.57 10.47
C GLU A 25 16.68 -15.65 10.83
N GLY A 26 17.37 -14.51 10.69
CA GLY A 26 18.81 -14.41 10.94
C GLY A 26 19.71 -14.89 9.79
N GLU A 27 19.17 -15.36 8.68
CA GLU A 27 19.96 -15.71 7.51
C GLU A 27 20.65 -14.50 6.87
N THR A 28 21.75 -14.77 6.18
CA THR A 28 22.49 -13.78 5.40
C THR A 28 23.02 -14.38 4.11
N ILE A 29 23.07 -13.59 3.06
CA ILE A 29 23.77 -13.95 1.82
C ILE A 29 25.24 -13.52 1.82
N LEU A 30 25.69 -12.77 2.83
CA LEU A 30 27.05 -12.23 2.92
C LEU A 30 28.05 -13.30 3.39
N VAL A 31 28.10 -14.44 2.70
CA VAL A 31 28.83 -15.64 3.14
C VAL A 31 30.31 -15.67 2.72
N ASN A 32 30.69 -14.90 1.70
CA ASN A 32 32.07 -14.84 1.20
C ASN A 32 32.39 -13.46 0.60
N GLU A 33 33.64 -13.20 0.31
CA GLU A 33 34.13 -11.91 -0.22
C GLU A 33 33.61 -11.63 -1.64
N GLU A 34 33.37 -12.64 -2.45
CA GLU A 34 32.82 -12.48 -3.80
C GLU A 34 31.44 -11.82 -3.74
N VAL A 35 30.53 -12.35 -2.90
CA VAL A 35 29.20 -11.76 -2.71
C VAL A 35 29.27 -10.40 -2.04
N LYS A 36 30.15 -10.22 -1.04
CA LYS A 36 30.28 -8.92 -0.35
C LYS A 36 30.77 -7.82 -1.28
N SER A 37 31.60 -8.15 -2.27
CA SER A 37 32.14 -7.18 -3.25
C SER A 37 31.14 -6.78 -4.33
N GLU A 38 30.02 -7.49 -4.47
CA GLU A 38 28.96 -7.11 -5.41
C GLU A 38 28.25 -5.83 -4.97
N PRO A 39 27.77 -5.01 -5.91
CA PRO A 39 26.92 -3.85 -5.61
C PRO A 39 25.67 -4.23 -4.81
N LEU A 40 25.23 -3.35 -3.92
CA LEU A 40 24.07 -3.60 -3.04
C LEU A 40 22.82 -4.07 -3.81
N ILE A 41 22.51 -3.46 -4.96
CA ILE A 41 21.36 -3.84 -5.78
C ILE A 41 21.47 -5.28 -6.30
N VAL A 42 22.68 -5.74 -6.63
CA VAL A 42 22.94 -7.13 -7.04
C VAL A 42 22.80 -8.07 -5.83
N ARG A 43 23.37 -7.70 -4.68
CA ARG A 43 23.21 -8.47 -3.44
C ARG A 43 21.74 -8.58 -3.03
N LYS A 44 20.93 -7.52 -3.19
CA LYS A 44 19.46 -7.58 -2.99
C LYS A 44 18.83 -8.65 -3.88
N SER A 45 19.19 -8.71 -5.15
CA SER A 45 18.66 -9.71 -6.07
C SER A 45 19.09 -11.13 -5.75
N LEU A 46 20.34 -11.30 -5.28
CA LEU A 46 20.82 -12.59 -4.78
C LEU A 46 20.05 -13.03 -3.53
N ALA A 47 19.65 -12.09 -2.67
CA ALA A 47 18.80 -12.38 -1.52
C ALA A 47 17.38 -12.81 -1.96
N VAL A 48 16.82 -12.17 -2.98
CA VAL A 48 15.54 -12.59 -3.60
C VAL A 48 15.65 -14.02 -4.16
N LEU A 49 16.73 -14.32 -4.87
CA LEU A 49 16.99 -15.66 -5.41
C LEU A 49 17.20 -16.70 -4.30
N HIS A 50 17.86 -16.33 -3.21
CA HIS A 50 18.01 -17.19 -2.04
C HIS A 50 16.64 -17.56 -1.44
N VAL A 51 15.73 -16.58 -1.27
CA VAL A 51 14.37 -16.84 -0.80
C VAL A 51 13.66 -17.82 -1.75
N ALA A 52 13.67 -17.55 -3.06
CA ALA A 52 13.02 -18.40 -4.06
C ALA A 52 13.51 -19.84 -4.03
N ARG A 53 14.80 -20.06 -3.74
CA ARG A 53 15.43 -21.41 -3.68
C ARG A 53 15.13 -22.16 -2.39
N ASN A 54 14.98 -21.46 -1.28
CA ASN A 54 15.01 -22.08 0.04
C ASN A 54 13.69 -21.96 0.81
N MET A 55 12.79 -21.02 0.46
CA MET A 55 11.51 -20.87 1.14
C MET A 55 10.71 -22.20 1.13
N PRO A 56 10.01 -22.51 2.22
CA PRO A 56 9.12 -23.68 2.26
C PRO A 56 8.04 -23.59 1.18
N ILE A 57 7.81 -24.68 0.49
CA ILE A 57 6.72 -24.83 -0.48
C ILE A 57 5.86 -26.02 -0.11
N GLU A 58 4.55 -25.91 -0.35
CA GLU A 58 3.60 -26.97 -0.11
C GLU A 58 2.49 -26.94 -1.16
N VAL A 59 1.85 -28.09 -1.37
CA VAL A 59 0.67 -28.24 -2.22
C VAL A 59 -0.36 -29.01 -1.45
N LYS A 60 -1.56 -28.48 -1.30
CA LYS A 60 -2.70 -29.12 -0.60
C LYS A 60 -3.56 -29.92 -1.59
N ASP A 61 -4.37 -30.81 -1.04
CA ASP A 61 -5.10 -31.82 -1.88
C ASP A 61 -6.19 -31.20 -2.77
N ASP A 62 -6.66 -30.03 -2.46
CA ASP A 62 -7.73 -29.32 -3.19
C ASP A 62 -7.27 -28.07 -3.94
N GLU A 63 -5.98 -27.75 -3.95
CA GLU A 63 -5.48 -26.60 -4.69
C GLU A 63 -5.53 -26.79 -6.21
N LEU A 64 -5.93 -25.70 -6.90
CA LEU A 64 -5.79 -25.56 -8.36
C LEU A 64 -4.75 -24.51 -8.72
N ILE A 65 -4.45 -23.59 -7.80
CA ILE A 65 -3.42 -22.55 -7.91
C ILE A 65 -2.42 -22.79 -6.79
N VAL A 66 -1.15 -22.95 -7.13
CA VAL A 66 -0.09 -23.21 -6.15
C VAL A 66 0.73 -21.98 -5.85
N GLY A 67 1.22 -21.92 -4.63
CA GLY A 67 2.05 -20.83 -4.13
C GLY A 67 1.50 -20.26 -2.83
N VAL A 68 2.37 -20.14 -1.83
CA VAL A 68 2.04 -19.52 -0.55
C VAL A 68 3.19 -18.59 -0.18
N PRO A 69 2.94 -17.30 0.09
CA PRO A 69 4.01 -16.38 0.48
C PRO A 69 4.64 -16.81 1.81
N THR A 70 5.93 -16.56 1.94
CA THR A 70 6.61 -16.70 3.23
C THR A 70 6.24 -15.56 4.16
N MET A 71 6.81 -15.60 5.37
CA MET A 71 6.67 -14.51 6.33
C MET A 71 7.62 -13.34 6.10
N ALA A 72 8.42 -13.32 5.04
CA ALA A 72 9.42 -12.28 4.85
C ALA A 72 8.80 -10.88 4.86
N SER A 73 7.76 -10.66 4.07
CA SER A 73 7.05 -9.38 4.05
C SER A 73 6.07 -9.24 5.22
N VAL A 74 5.42 -10.32 5.58
CA VAL A 74 4.41 -10.34 6.64
C VAL A 74 5.01 -10.24 8.03
N GLY A 75 6.25 -10.65 8.22
CA GLY A 75 7.01 -10.49 9.44
C GLY A 75 7.93 -9.28 9.41
N PHE A 76 7.61 -8.28 8.61
CA PHE A 76 8.43 -7.09 8.47
C PHE A 76 9.91 -7.40 8.24
N GLY A 77 10.16 -8.33 7.32
CA GLY A 77 11.50 -8.70 6.90
C GLY A 77 12.24 -9.69 7.79
N LYS A 78 11.61 -10.29 8.80
CA LYS A 78 12.24 -11.30 9.66
C LYS A 78 12.83 -12.47 8.89
N CYS A 79 12.12 -12.94 7.86
CA CYS A 79 12.56 -14.05 7.01
C CYS A 79 13.41 -13.63 5.82
N PHE A 80 13.63 -12.35 5.61
CA PHE A 80 14.45 -11.88 4.49
C PHE A 80 15.93 -11.87 4.88
N PRO A 81 16.81 -12.52 4.10
CA PRO A 81 18.22 -12.62 4.46
C PRO A 81 18.91 -11.26 4.37
N SER A 82 19.86 -11.02 5.30
CA SER A 82 20.67 -9.82 5.30
C SER A 82 21.57 -9.75 4.06
N TYR A 83 21.60 -8.60 3.40
CA TYR A 83 22.37 -8.36 2.17
C TYR A 83 23.16 -7.06 2.17
N ALA A 84 22.88 -6.14 3.10
CA ALA A 84 23.62 -4.89 3.24
C ALA A 84 24.79 -5.05 4.20
N LEU A 85 25.92 -4.43 3.86
CA LEU A 85 27.11 -4.38 4.69
C LEU A 85 26.90 -3.48 5.92
N PRO A 86 27.66 -3.68 7.01
CA PRO A 86 27.52 -2.86 8.22
C PRO A 86 27.64 -1.35 7.96
N GLU A 87 28.58 -0.92 7.13
CA GLU A 87 28.80 0.48 6.76
C GLU A 87 27.62 1.08 5.96
N GLU A 88 26.97 0.28 5.11
CA GLU A 88 25.77 0.71 4.36
C GLU A 88 24.56 0.87 5.28
N LYS A 89 24.44 0.01 6.29
CA LYS A 89 23.41 0.12 7.33
C LYS A 89 23.61 1.35 8.20
N GLU A 90 24.87 1.65 8.55
CA GLU A 90 25.22 2.85 9.32
C GLU A 90 24.93 4.14 8.53
N GLU A 91 25.27 4.19 7.23
CA GLU A 91 24.91 5.32 6.36
C GLU A 91 23.39 5.48 6.28
N ALA A 92 22.67 4.39 6.10
CA ALA A 92 21.21 4.40 5.98
C ALA A 92 20.48 4.78 7.28
N ALA A 93 21.11 4.56 8.45
CA ALA A 93 20.52 4.93 9.75
C ALA A 93 20.21 6.43 9.88
N GLN A 94 20.82 7.28 9.05
CA GLN A 94 20.48 8.71 8.96
C GLN A 94 19.17 8.99 8.21
N SER A 95 18.61 7.99 7.55
CA SER A 95 17.34 8.02 6.86
C SER A 95 16.32 7.12 7.57
N SER A 96 15.08 7.17 7.16
CA SER A 96 14.04 6.27 7.68
C SER A 96 14.08 4.86 7.07
N TYR A 97 15.08 4.55 6.24
CA TYR A 97 15.16 3.28 5.51
C TYR A 97 16.21 2.34 6.09
N THR A 98 15.91 1.05 6.05
CA THR A 98 16.81 -0.04 6.38
C THR A 98 16.81 -1.07 5.25
N GLU A 99 17.75 -2.03 5.27
CA GLU A 99 17.77 -3.14 4.31
C GLU A 99 16.49 -3.98 4.33
N LYS A 100 15.73 -3.93 5.43
CA LYS A 100 14.47 -4.66 5.64
C LYS A 100 13.24 -3.75 5.55
N SER A 101 13.38 -2.57 4.99
CA SER A 101 12.24 -1.70 4.72
C SER A 101 11.31 -2.37 3.72
N VAL A 102 10.08 -2.55 4.15
CA VAL A 102 8.98 -3.06 3.33
C VAL A 102 8.37 -1.91 2.55
N PHE A 103 7.99 -2.17 1.32
CA PHE A 103 7.34 -1.17 0.48
C PHE A 103 6.08 -1.72 -0.16
N GLY A 104 5.00 -1.00 0.06
CA GLY A 104 3.76 -1.12 -0.67
C GLY A 104 3.53 0.09 -1.58
N HIS A 105 2.32 0.25 -2.05
CA HIS A 105 1.85 1.40 -2.83
C HIS A 105 2.51 1.54 -4.21
N HIS A 106 2.78 0.39 -4.87
CA HIS A 106 3.40 0.38 -6.19
C HIS A 106 2.72 -0.68 -7.07
N PRO A 107 1.61 -0.35 -7.73
CA PRO A 107 0.93 -1.30 -8.59
C PRO A 107 1.85 -1.68 -9.75
N ALA A 108 2.23 -2.96 -9.81
CA ALA A 108 3.05 -3.51 -10.89
C ALA A 108 2.24 -3.62 -12.19
N ASN A 109 2.93 -3.61 -13.33
CA ASN A 109 2.33 -3.91 -14.63
C ASN A 109 2.24 -5.43 -14.84
N TYR A 110 1.19 -6.05 -14.27
CA TYR A 110 0.94 -7.49 -14.49
C TYR A 110 0.52 -7.80 -15.93
N GLU A 111 -0.06 -6.86 -16.67
CA GLU A 111 -0.34 -7.02 -18.10
C GLU A 111 0.95 -7.27 -18.90
N LYS A 112 2.04 -6.55 -18.56
CA LYS A 112 3.38 -6.77 -19.13
C LYS A 112 3.88 -8.19 -18.86
N LEU A 113 3.76 -8.67 -17.62
CA LEU A 113 4.13 -10.04 -17.25
C LEU A 113 3.38 -11.07 -18.09
N LEU A 114 2.06 -10.93 -18.20
CA LEU A 114 1.22 -11.87 -18.92
C LEU A 114 1.44 -11.81 -20.44
N THR A 115 1.75 -10.63 -20.98
CA THR A 115 1.96 -10.46 -22.42
C THR A 115 3.33 -10.96 -22.88
N LEU A 116 4.38 -10.74 -22.06
CA LEU A 116 5.77 -11.01 -22.46
C LEU A 116 6.33 -12.28 -21.84
N GLY A 117 5.86 -12.67 -20.67
CA GLY A 117 6.53 -13.64 -19.80
C GLY A 117 7.90 -13.13 -19.34
N LEU A 118 8.56 -13.88 -18.47
CA LEU A 118 9.93 -13.53 -18.01
C LEU A 118 10.91 -13.52 -19.19
N LYS A 119 10.72 -14.42 -20.15
CA LYS A 119 11.55 -14.52 -21.34
C LYS A 119 11.52 -13.24 -22.20
N GLY A 120 10.33 -12.67 -22.41
CA GLY A 120 10.18 -11.42 -23.16
C GLY A 120 10.80 -10.23 -22.40
N ILE A 121 10.63 -10.17 -21.09
CA ILE A 121 11.25 -9.11 -20.26
C ILE A 121 12.78 -9.21 -20.29
N ARG A 122 13.35 -10.43 -20.22
CA ARG A 122 14.80 -10.63 -20.41
C ARG A 122 15.27 -10.15 -21.79
N GLN A 123 14.45 -10.39 -22.83
CA GLN A 123 14.79 -9.96 -24.19
C GLN A 123 14.85 -8.42 -24.32
N GLU A 124 13.99 -7.68 -23.61
CA GLU A 124 14.08 -6.21 -23.53
C GLU A 124 15.44 -5.77 -22.95
N ILE A 125 15.90 -6.42 -21.87
CA ILE A 125 17.20 -6.14 -21.25
C ILE A 125 18.35 -6.46 -22.20
N TYR A 126 18.34 -7.64 -22.83
CA TYR A 126 19.38 -8.02 -23.80
C TYR A 126 19.43 -7.09 -25.01
N THR A 127 18.29 -6.60 -25.45
CA THR A 127 18.22 -5.61 -26.51
C THR A 127 18.86 -4.29 -26.09
N SER A 128 18.57 -3.83 -24.88
CA SER A 128 19.17 -2.61 -24.30
C SER A 128 20.68 -2.76 -24.11
N LEU A 129 21.16 -3.92 -23.65
CA LEU A 129 22.58 -4.21 -23.51
C LEU A 129 23.33 -4.23 -24.84
N LYS A 130 22.72 -4.77 -25.91
CA LYS A 130 23.32 -4.79 -27.26
C LYS A 130 23.42 -3.41 -27.90
N GLN A 131 22.48 -2.52 -27.60
CA GLN A 131 22.47 -1.17 -28.14
C GLN A 131 23.49 -0.22 -27.50
N LYS A 132 24.00 -0.59 -26.35
CA LYS A 132 24.92 0.21 -25.54
C LYS A 132 26.22 -0.57 -25.35
N GLU A 133 27.07 -0.55 -26.40
CA GLU A 133 28.39 -1.16 -26.36
C GLU A 133 29.18 -0.61 -25.15
N ASP A 134 29.92 -1.48 -24.46
CA ASP A 134 30.77 -1.16 -23.30
C ASP A 134 30.05 -0.53 -22.08
N LEU A 135 28.77 -0.90 -21.87
CA LEU A 135 27.96 -0.38 -20.76
C LEU A 135 28.66 -0.53 -19.39
N ARG A 136 29.39 -1.62 -19.19
CA ARG A 136 30.15 -1.86 -17.96
C ARG A 136 31.22 -0.80 -17.71
N GLU A 137 31.79 -0.22 -18.75
CA GLU A 137 32.83 0.81 -18.66
C GLU A 137 32.23 2.23 -18.64
N THR A 138 31.09 2.41 -19.29
CA THR A 138 30.47 3.73 -19.52
C THR A 138 29.39 4.11 -18.50
N ASP A 139 28.59 3.13 -18.02
CA ASP A 139 27.55 3.32 -16.99
C ASP A 139 27.39 2.06 -16.14
N GLN A 140 28.27 1.90 -15.15
CA GLN A 140 28.29 0.76 -14.24
C GLN A 140 26.97 0.61 -13.45
N GLU A 141 26.31 1.72 -13.08
CA GLU A 141 25.03 1.69 -12.36
C GLU A 141 23.92 1.04 -13.21
N MET A 142 23.85 1.39 -14.48
CA MET A 142 22.90 0.78 -15.43
C MET A 142 23.20 -0.69 -15.66
N TYR A 143 24.48 -1.05 -15.79
CA TYR A 143 24.89 -2.45 -15.95
C TYR A 143 24.49 -3.30 -14.75
N ASP A 144 24.74 -2.82 -13.52
CA ASP A 144 24.41 -3.52 -12.29
C ASP A 144 22.87 -3.60 -12.10
N PHE A 145 22.16 -2.57 -12.52
CA PHE A 145 20.69 -2.62 -12.55
C PHE A 145 20.19 -3.76 -13.45
N TYR A 146 20.67 -3.87 -14.68
CA TYR A 146 20.24 -4.96 -15.57
C TYR A 146 20.61 -6.34 -15.04
N ARG A 147 21.82 -6.51 -14.49
CA ARG A 147 22.22 -7.77 -13.81
C ARG A 147 21.25 -8.12 -12.68
N SER A 148 20.92 -7.16 -11.86
CA SER A 148 20.03 -7.35 -10.72
C SER A 148 18.62 -7.75 -11.14
N VAL A 149 18.09 -7.14 -12.19
CA VAL A 149 16.79 -7.52 -12.75
C VAL A 149 16.83 -8.95 -13.31
N LEU A 150 17.85 -9.33 -14.06
CA LEU A 150 17.99 -10.69 -14.60
C LEU A 150 18.02 -11.74 -13.48
N ILE A 151 18.77 -11.52 -12.42
CA ILE A 151 18.82 -12.43 -11.24
C ILE A 151 17.43 -12.50 -10.57
N SER A 152 16.72 -11.39 -10.47
CA SER A 152 15.38 -11.36 -9.87
C SER A 152 14.34 -12.12 -10.72
N LEU A 153 14.44 -12.04 -12.05
CA LEU A 153 13.61 -12.83 -12.95
C LEU A 153 13.93 -14.34 -12.85
N ASP A 154 15.20 -14.69 -12.66
CA ASP A 154 15.61 -16.09 -12.41
C ASP A 154 14.99 -16.62 -11.11
N ALA A 155 14.86 -15.78 -10.08
CA ALA A 155 14.23 -16.16 -8.83
C ALA A 155 12.74 -16.54 -9.02
N VAL A 156 11.98 -15.78 -9.83
CA VAL A 156 10.56 -16.12 -10.13
C VAL A 156 10.48 -17.46 -10.85
N GLY A 157 11.32 -17.67 -11.88
CA GLY A 157 11.39 -18.94 -12.61
C GLY A 157 11.80 -20.13 -11.74
N GLU A 158 12.72 -19.91 -10.79
CA GLU A 158 13.15 -20.93 -9.83
C GLU A 158 12.02 -21.38 -8.92
N LEU A 159 11.26 -20.44 -8.36
CA LEU A 159 10.11 -20.76 -7.52
C LEU A 159 9.06 -21.58 -8.29
N ALA A 160 8.74 -21.19 -9.52
CA ALA A 160 7.81 -21.92 -10.37
C ALA A 160 8.30 -23.36 -10.66
N ARG A 161 9.58 -23.54 -10.97
CA ARG A 161 10.19 -24.86 -11.21
C ARG A 161 10.13 -25.77 -9.98
N ARG A 162 10.36 -25.23 -8.80
CA ARG A 162 10.24 -26.00 -7.54
C ARG A 162 8.83 -26.51 -7.33
N TYR A 163 7.80 -25.66 -7.58
CA TYR A 163 6.41 -26.12 -7.53
C TYR A 163 6.09 -27.16 -8.60
N ALA A 164 6.62 -27.02 -9.82
CA ALA A 164 6.43 -28.01 -10.86
C ALA A 164 6.96 -29.40 -10.46
N VAL A 165 8.14 -29.45 -9.82
CA VAL A 165 8.73 -30.70 -9.31
C VAL A 165 7.87 -31.29 -8.19
N LEU A 166 7.50 -30.49 -7.19
CA LEU A 166 6.67 -30.96 -6.08
C LEU A 166 5.31 -31.52 -6.54
N LEU A 167 4.70 -30.87 -7.53
CA LEU A 167 3.44 -31.33 -8.13
C LEU A 167 3.59 -32.67 -8.84
N MET A 168 4.71 -32.88 -9.55
CA MET A 168 5.02 -34.15 -10.19
C MET A 168 5.20 -35.28 -9.16
N GLU A 169 5.99 -35.03 -8.11
CA GLU A 169 6.21 -35.97 -7.01
C GLU A 169 4.88 -36.36 -6.33
N LYS A 170 4.00 -35.39 -6.07
CA LYS A 170 2.67 -35.66 -5.51
C LYS A 170 1.78 -36.45 -6.47
N ALA A 171 1.85 -36.18 -7.76
CA ALA A 171 1.09 -36.91 -8.76
C ALA A 171 1.51 -38.41 -8.85
N GLU A 172 2.80 -38.72 -8.65
CA GLU A 172 3.31 -40.07 -8.67
C GLU A 172 2.71 -40.95 -7.56
N ILE A 173 2.44 -40.39 -6.40
CA ILE A 173 1.92 -41.09 -5.22
C ILE A 173 0.40 -40.90 -5.03
N CYS A 174 -0.29 -40.20 -5.92
CA CYS A 174 -1.72 -39.93 -5.82
C CYS A 174 -2.54 -41.08 -6.41
N ASP A 175 -3.35 -41.72 -5.58
CA ASP A 175 -4.23 -42.84 -6.00
C ASP A 175 -5.50 -42.33 -6.71
N ASP A 176 -5.97 -41.11 -6.41
CA ASP A 176 -7.12 -40.53 -7.08
C ASP A 176 -6.74 -40.09 -8.50
N MET A 177 -7.28 -40.77 -9.49
CA MET A 177 -6.97 -40.54 -10.90
C MET A 177 -7.34 -39.11 -11.38
N ALA A 178 -8.44 -38.55 -10.85
CA ALA A 178 -8.87 -37.20 -11.21
C ALA A 178 -7.91 -36.17 -10.61
N ARG A 179 -7.58 -36.32 -9.33
CA ARG A 179 -6.62 -35.45 -8.65
C ARG A 179 -5.22 -35.57 -9.25
N ARG A 180 -4.79 -36.78 -9.58
CA ARG A 180 -3.52 -37.01 -10.28
C ARG A 180 -3.44 -36.26 -11.60
N ALA A 181 -4.52 -36.26 -12.38
CA ALA A 181 -4.57 -35.53 -13.65
C ALA A 181 -4.45 -34.00 -13.42
N GLU A 182 -5.12 -33.43 -12.39
CA GLU A 182 -4.99 -32.03 -12.00
C GLU A 182 -3.54 -31.71 -11.60
N LEU A 183 -2.91 -32.51 -10.75
CA LEU A 183 -1.52 -32.30 -10.31
C LEU A 183 -0.53 -32.31 -11.49
N LEU A 184 -0.70 -33.21 -12.44
CA LEU A 184 0.12 -33.29 -13.66
C LEU A 184 -0.09 -32.04 -14.54
N GLU A 185 -1.32 -31.57 -14.67
CA GLU A 185 -1.62 -30.34 -15.43
C GLU A 185 -1.02 -29.11 -14.76
N MET A 186 -1.18 -28.97 -13.44
CA MET A 186 -0.57 -27.86 -12.68
C MET A 186 0.97 -27.90 -12.76
N SER A 187 1.59 -29.09 -12.77
CA SER A 187 3.04 -29.23 -12.98
C SER A 187 3.47 -28.71 -14.35
N LYS A 188 2.73 -29.04 -15.41
CA LYS A 188 3.00 -28.50 -16.77
C LYS A 188 2.84 -26.98 -16.81
N ILE A 189 1.78 -26.45 -16.18
CA ILE A 189 1.55 -25.03 -16.06
C ILE A 189 2.75 -24.35 -15.39
N CYS A 190 3.18 -24.80 -14.21
CA CYS A 190 4.33 -24.24 -13.50
C CYS A 190 5.69 -24.41 -14.24
N THR A 191 5.80 -25.42 -15.11
CA THR A 191 6.96 -25.57 -16.00
C THR A 191 6.98 -24.53 -17.11
N ARG A 192 5.82 -24.10 -17.57
CA ARG A 192 5.68 -23.19 -18.71
C ARG A 192 5.61 -21.72 -18.30
N VAL A 193 4.84 -21.39 -17.25
CA VAL A 193 4.66 -20.01 -16.78
C VAL A 193 5.30 -19.81 -15.40
N PRO A 194 5.79 -18.63 -15.08
CA PRO A 194 5.72 -17.36 -15.80
C PRO A 194 6.82 -17.16 -16.88
N GLU A 195 7.64 -18.16 -17.16
CA GLU A 195 8.73 -18.04 -18.15
C GLU A 195 8.21 -17.59 -19.52
N ASN A 196 7.13 -18.20 -20.00
CA ASN A 196 6.49 -17.86 -21.27
C ASN A 196 5.17 -17.12 -21.03
N PRO A 197 4.67 -16.34 -22.00
CA PRO A 197 3.31 -15.82 -21.95
C PRO A 197 2.28 -16.93 -21.77
N PRO A 198 1.25 -16.75 -20.93
CA PRO A 198 0.22 -17.75 -20.73
C PRO A 198 -0.61 -18.02 -21.99
N SER A 199 -0.93 -19.29 -22.21
CA SER A 199 -1.76 -19.77 -23.31
C SER A 199 -3.17 -20.17 -22.85
N SER A 200 -3.47 -20.09 -21.55
CA SER A 200 -4.79 -20.36 -20.99
C SER A 200 -5.09 -19.43 -19.81
N PHE A 201 -6.36 -19.40 -19.40
CA PHE A 201 -6.79 -18.65 -18.23
C PHE A 201 -6.16 -19.19 -16.94
N HIS A 202 -6.06 -20.51 -16.81
CA HIS A 202 -5.39 -21.13 -15.67
C HIS A 202 -3.91 -20.76 -15.61
N GLU A 203 -3.20 -20.79 -16.76
CA GLU A 203 -1.81 -20.35 -16.85
C GLU A 203 -1.67 -18.86 -16.47
N ALA A 204 -2.61 -18.01 -16.87
CA ALA A 204 -2.58 -16.58 -16.53
C ALA A 204 -2.71 -16.35 -15.03
N LEU A 205 -3.65 -17.02 -14.37
CA LEU A 205 -3.82 -16.97 -12.92
C LEU A 205 -2.58 -17.47 -12.17
N GLN A 206 -2.01 -18.62 -12.60
CA GLN A 206 -0.83 -19.20 -11.97
C GLN A 206 0.43 -18.33 -12.18
N SER A 207 0.61 -17.76 -13.38
CA SER A 207 1.72 -16.85 -13.70
C SER A 207 1.70 -15.60 -12.80
N LEU A 208 0.53 -14.97 -12.70
CA LEU A 208 0.29 -13.84 -11.81
C LEU A 208 0.59 -14.23 -10.36
N TRP A 209 0.00 -15.34 -9.89
CA TRP A 209 0.06 -15.73 -8.49
C TRP A 209 1.48 -16.08 -8.03
N ILE A 210 2.24 -16.86 -8.79
CA ILE A 210 3.59 -17.25 -8.40
C ILE A 210 4.54 -16.03 -8.31
N THR A 211 4.36 -15.06 -9.21
CA THR A 211 5.12 -13.81 -9.19
C THR A 211 4.72 -12.98 -7.97
N PHE A 212 3.43 -12.88 -7.67
CA PHE A 212 2.91 -12.21 -6.49
C PHE A 212 3.43 -12.84 -5.19
N VAL A 213 3.48 -14.17 -5.10
CA VAL A 213 4.04 -14.90 -3.95
C VAL A 213 5.49 -14.49 -3.71
N LEU A 214 6.30 -14.38 -4.76
CA LEU A 214 7.71 -13.98 -4.60
C LEU A 214 7.83 -12.52 -4.15
N PHE A 215 7.04 -11.59 -4.70
CA PHE A 215 7.01 -10.21 -4.22
C PHE A 215 6.74 -10.17 -2.71
N HIS A 216 5.65 -10.78 -2.28
CA HIS A 216 5.26 -10.79 -0.87
C HIS A 216 6.23 -11.57 0.03
N SER A 217 7.02 -12.47 -0.53
CA SER A 217 8.09 -13.17 0.18
C SER A 217 9.41 -12.40 0.23
N THR A 218 9.51 -11.27 -0.46
CA THR A 218 10.77 -10.52 -0.63
C THR A 218 10.66 -9.02 -0.38
N MET A 219 9.80 -8.63 0.55
CA MET A 219 9.67 -7.26 1.06
C MET A 219 8.89 -6.29 0.16
N GLU A 220 8.10 -6.80 -0.78
CA GLU A 220 7.27 -5.98 -1.64
C GLU A 220 5.79 -6.29 -1.40
N PHE A 221 5.04 -5.34 -0.84
CA PHE A 221 3.58 -5.42 -0.71
C PHE A 221 2.93 -4.74 -1.91
N LEU A 222 2.46 -5.52 -2.84
CA LEU A 222 1.93 -4.99 -4.08
C LEU A 222 0.43 -5.26 -4.21
N PRO A 223 -0.34 -4.31 -4.75
CA PRO A 223 -1.73 -4.54 -5.10
C PRO A 223 -1.82 -5.43 -6.34
N ILE A 224 -2.95 -6.08 -6.48
CA ILE A 224 -3.30 -6.84 -7.69
C ILE A 224 -3.77 -5.90 -8.81
N GLY A 225 -4.35 -4.77 -8.45
CA GLY A 225 -4.86 -3.81 -9.41
C GLY A 225 -6.09 -4.32 -10.16
N ARG A 226 -6.17 -4.02 -11.46
CA ARG A 226 -7.33 -4.24 -12.33
C ARG A 226 -7.38 -5.65 -12.91
N SER A 227 -7.50 -6.66 -12.05
CA SER A 227 -7.40 -8.08 -12.46
C SER A 227 -8.48 -8.51 -13.47
N ASP A 228 -9.68 -7.96 -13.37
CA ASP A 228 -10.75 -8.21 -14.32
C ASP A 228 -10.47 -7.68 -15.74
N GLN A 229 -9.49 -6.79 -15.91
CA GLN A 229 -9.11 -6.25 -17.21
C GLN A 229 -7.98 -7.08 -17.85
N TYR A 230 -6.85 -7.25 -17.18
CA TYR A 230 -5.70 -7.93 -17.78
C TYR A 230 -5.84 -9.46 -17.82
N LEU A 231 -6.74 -10.06 -17.03
CA LEU A 231 -7.08 -11.48 -17.09
C LEU A 231 -8.21 -11.80 -18.09
N TYR A 232 -9.07 -10.83 -18.40
CA TYR A 232 -10.25 -11.03 -19.25
C TYR A 232 -9.94 -11.59 -20.65
N PRO A 233 -8.90 -11.15 -21.36
CA PRO A 233 -8.57 -11.73 -22.69
C PRO A 233 -8.31 -13.23 -22.64
N TYR A 234 -7.70 -13.74 -21.58
CA TYR A 234 -7.41 -15.17 -21.40
C TYR A 234 -8.67 -15.96 -21.07
N TYR A 235 -9.49 -15.43 -20.15
CA TYR A 235 -10.81 -16.00 -19.81
C TYR A 235 -11.69 -16.08 -21.05
N ARG A 236 -11.88 -14.97 -21.77
CA ARG A 236 -12.78 -14.90 -22.92
C ARG A 236 -12.34 -15.83 -24.04
N ARG A 237 -11.05 -15.87 -24.33
CA ARG A 237 -10.50 -16.79 -25.32
C ARG A 237 -10.78 -18.26 -24.98
N ASP A 238 -10.58 -18.68 -23.75
CA ASP A 238 -10.77 -20.07 -23.32
C ASP A 238 -12.26 -20.45 -23.31
N ILE A 239 -13.16 -19.55 -22.96
CA ILE A 239 -14.61 -19.75 -23.08
C ILE A 239 -15.04 -19.85 -24.54
N ASP A 240 -14.61 -18.92 -25.41
CA ASP A 240 -14.99 -18.91 -26.82
C ASP A 240 -14.47 -20.16 -27.59
N ASN A 241 -13.31 -20.66 -27.18
CA ASN A 241 -12.73 -21.87 -27.76
C ASN A 241 -13.15 -23.18 -27.04
N HIS A 242 -14.07 -23.10 -26.09
CA HIS A 242 -14.54 -24.25 -25.32
C HIS A 242 -13.43 -25.03 -24.61
N VAL A 243 -12.34 -24.36 -24.22
CA VAL A 243 -11.24 -24.95 -23.46
C VAL A 243 -11.67 -25.21 -22.01
N ILE A 244 -12.43 -24.25 -21.44
CA ILE A 244 -13.04 -24.36 -20.12
C ILE A 244 -14.51 -23.96 -20.17
N THR A 245 -15.31 -24.45 -19.20
CA THR A 245 -16.68 -23.97 -18.98
C THR A 245 -16.69 -22.77 -18.02
N ALA A 246 -17.83 -22.08 -17.96
CA ALA A 246 -18.00 -20.97 -17.00
C ALA A 246 -17.87 -21.45 -15.55
N GLU A 247 -18.34 -22.67 -15.24
CA GLU A 247 -18.24 -23.28 -13.92
C GLU A 247 -16.79 -23.61 -13.54
N GLN A 248 -15.99 -24.07 -14.51
CA GLN A 248 -14.55 -24.31 -14.30
C GLN A 248 -13.80 -22.99 -14.08
N ALA A 249 -14.13 -21.95 -14.84
CA ALA A 249 -13.56 -20.63 -14.64
C ALA A 249 -13.93 -20.07 -13.25
N ASP A 250 -15.17 -20.23 -12.82
CA ASP A 250 -15.65 -19.82 -11.50
C ASP A 250 -14.89 -20.53 -10.37
N GLU A 251 -14.67 -21.85 -10.52
CA GLU A 251 -13.86 -22.63 -9.56
C GLU A 251 -12.39 -22.15 -9.51
N LEU A 252 -11.80 -21.83 -10.66
CA LEU A 252 -10.44 -21.29 -10.73
C LEU A 252 -10.35 -19.92 -10.04
N VAL A 253 -11.30 -19.01 -10.29
CA VAL A 253 -11.36 -17.69 -9.66
C VAL A 253 -11.54 -17.81 -8.15
N GLY A 254 -12.47 -18.65 -7.69
CA GLY A 254 -12.69 -18.90 -6.27
C GLY A 254 -11.44 -19.48 -5.59
N SER A 255 -10.78 -20.45 -6.25
CA SER A 255 -9.53 -21.04 -5.76
C SER A 255 -8.40 -20.02 -5.67
N TRP A 256 -8.28 -19.13 -6.67
CA TRP A 256 -7.29 -18.06 -6.66
C TRP A 256 -7.55 -17.01 -5.58
N LEU A 257 -8.80 -16.57 -5.41
CA LEU A 257 -9.16 -15.61 -4.37
C LEU A 257 -8.91 -16.16 -2.96
N ALA A 258 -9.16 -17.44 -2.73
CA ALA A 258 -8.89 -18.07 -1.45
C ALA A 258 -7.41 -18.05 -1.07
N LYS A 259 -6.49 -18.07 -2.06
CA LYS A 259 -5.04 -18.04 -1.83
C LYS A 259 -4.56 -16.81 -1.04
N PHE A 260 -5.24 -15.68 -1.19
CA PHE A 260 -4.88 -14.45 -0.46
C PHE A 260 -5.09 -14.59 1.05
N SER A 261 -6.01 -15.44 1.48
CA SER A 261 -6.35 -15.66 2.89
C SER A 261 -5.83 -16.97 3.47
N GLU A 262 -5.19 -17.82 2.67
CA GLU A 262 -4.78 -19.17 3.09
C GLU A 262 -3.69 -19.17 4.16
N ARG A 263 -2.86 -18.15 4.23
CA ARG A 263 -1.77 -18.13 5.19
C ARG A 263 -1.84 -16.92 6.08
N VAL A 264 -2.22 -17.20 7.31
CA VAL A 264 -2.11 -16.25 8.42
C VAL A 264 -0.97 -16.74 9.30
N GLN A 265 0.12 -16.00 9.35
CA GLN A 265 1.20 -16.28 10.30
C GLN A 265 1.17 -15.23 11.38
N LEU A 266 1.16 -15.68 12.62
CA LEU A 266 1.11 -14.82 13.80
C LEU A 266 2.43 -14.96 14.54
N ASP A 267 3.00 -13.84 14.95
CA ASP A 267 4.08 -13.86 15.92
C ASP A 267 3.51 -14.42 17.23
N PRO A 268 4.09 -15.50 17.80
CA PRO A 268 3.58 -16.10 19.03
C PRO A 268 3.49 -15.09 20.19
N GLN A 269 4.46 -14.22 20.33
CA GLN A 269 4.46 -13.21 21.39
C GLN A 269 3.31 -12.22 21.24
N GLN A 270 3.04 -11.79 20.02
CA GLN A 270 1.94 -10.86 19.75
C GLN A 270 0.58 -11.54 19.80
N TRP A 271 0.50 -12.81 19.42
CA TRP A 271 -0.73 -13.58 19.61
C TRP A 271 -1.15 -13.65 21.08
N GLU A 272 -0.20 -13.89 21.97
CA GLU A 272 -0.48 -13.91 23.42
C GLU A 272 -0.89 -12.53 23.94
N MET A 273 -0.30 -11.46 23.44
CA MET A 273 -0.67 -10.09 23.78
C MET A 273 -2.11 -9.74 23.39
N HIS A 274 -2.62 -10.28 22.28
CA HIS A 274 -4.02 -10.07 21.86
C HIS A 274 -5.06 -10.65 22.81
N LEU A 275 -4.68 -11.53 23.69
CA LEU A 275 -5.56 -12.22 24.61
C LEU A 275 -5.46 -11.69 26.05
N THR A 276 -4.68 -10.64 26.30
CA THR A 276 -4.43 -10.10 27.64
C THR A 276 -4.95 -8.67 27.78
N GLU A 277 -5.22 -8.25 29.04
CA GLU A 277 -5.58 -6.86 29.36
C GLU A 277 -4.52 -5.83 28.92
N GLN A 278 -3.27 -6.26 28.68
CA GLN A 278 -2.21 -5.42 28.14
C GLN A 278 -2.50 -4.96 26.72
N ASP A 279 -3.32 -5.67 25.97
CA ASP A 279 -3.74 -5.31 24.63
C ASP A 279 -4.61 -4.05 24.60
N THR A 280 -5.44 -3.86 25.62
CA THR A 280 -6.22 -2.63 25.78
C THR A 280 -5.35 -1.43 26.14
N GLN A 281 -4.20 -1.65 26.76
CA GLN A 281 -3.21 -0.60 27.06
C GLN A 281 -2.38 -0.22 25.84
N TYR A 282 -2.25 -1.12 24.88
CA TYR A 282 -1.55 -0.85 23.61
C TYR A 282 -2.26 0.22 22.77
N ASN A 283 -3.57 0.27 22.81
CA ASN A 283 -4.39 1.23 22.06
C ASN A 283 -4.23 2.69 22.50
N GLY A 284 -3.01 3.11 22.79
CA GLY A 284 -2.62 4.49 22.96
C GLY A 284 -2.03 4.87 24.32
N ALA A 285 -1.85 3.92 25.23
CA ALA A 285 -1.47 4.26 26.60
C ALA A 285 0.04 4.23 26.87
N ASP A 286 0.88 3.62 26.04
CA ASP A 286 2.32 3.54 26.27
C ASP A 286 3.14 4.32 25.24
N PRO A 287 3.61 5.54 25.59
CA PRO A 287 4.45 6.34 24.70
C PRO A 287 5.77 5.69 24.34
N GLU A 288 6.31 4.80 25.18
CA GLU A 288 7.59 4.14 24.93
C GLU A 288 7.45 3.09 23.82
N ARG A 289 6.30 2.42 23.73
CA ARG A 289 5.99 1.49 22.62
C ARG A 289 5.73 2.20 21.29
N LEU A 290 5.32 3.47 21.36
CA LEU A 290 5.10 4.31 20.18
C LEU A 290 6.38 5.01 19.71
N LYS A 291 7.45 5.00 20.51
CA LYS A 291 8.78 5.46 20.08
C LYS A 291 9.36 4.52 19.04
N GLY A 292 9.33 4.92 17.81
CA GLY A 292 9.81 4.13 16.69
C GLY A 292 8.72 3.59 15.78
N SER A 293 7.46 3.57 16.24
CA SER A 293 6.38 3.29 15.33
C SER A 293 6.36 4.42 14.30
N ALA A 294 6.86 4.21 13.26
CA ALA A 294 6.51 4.47 11.92
C ALA A 294 5.76 5.74 11.54
N ALA A 295 6.00 6.83 12.22
CA ALA A 295 5.87 8.14 11.58
C ALA A 295 6.83 8.28 10.38
N SER A 296 7.79 7.39 10.30
CA SER A 296 8.62 7.14 9.13
C SER A 296 8.24 5.78 8.60
N ALA A 297 8.28 5.56 7.32
CA ALA A 297 8.14 4.28 6.59
C ALA A 297 8.75 3.02 7.26
N GLY A 298 8.91 3.04 8.55
CA GLY A 298 9.57 2.09 9.43
C GLY A 298 8.67 1.03 10.05
N TYR A 299 7.52 0.71 9.47
CA TYR A 299 6.76 -0.49 9.85
C TYR A 299 7.62 -1.74 9.90
N ALA A 300 8.68 -1.75 9.10
CA ALA A 300 9.60 -2.85 8.99
C ALA A 300 10.36 -3.18 10.28
N ASN A 301 10.40 -2.26 11.24
CA ASN A 301 11.22 -2.40 12.45
C ASN A 301 10.41 -2.47 13.74
N ASP A 302 9.09 -2.26 13.68
CA ASP A 302 8.26 -2.30 14.87
C ASP A 302 7.52 -3.64 14.96
N GLU A 303 8.09 -4.55 15.71
CA GLU A 303 7.48 -5.86 15.99
C GLU A 303 6.13 -5.73 16.73
N SER A 304 5.94 -4.64 17.45
CA SER A 304 4.71 -4.37 18.19
C SER A 304 3.54 -3.99 17.28
N TYR A 305 3.82 -3.64 16.04
CA TYR A 305 2.82 -3.20 15.07
C TYR A 305 2.02 -4.35 14.44
N ASN A 306 2.56 -5.54 14.46
CA ASN A 306 1.93 -6.69 13.87
C ASN A 306 0.89 -7.33 14.82
N PHE A 307 -0.16 -6.69 15.15
CA PHE A 307 -1.25 -7.07 16.07
C PHE A 307 -1.74 -8.53 16.01
N GLY A 308 -0.91 -9.47 15.58
CA GLY A 308 -1.29 -10.86 15.40
C GLY A 308 -2.38 -11.04 14.35
N THR A 309 -2.65 -10.01 13.56
CA THR A 309 -3.58 -10.07 12.44
C THR A 309 -2.99 -10.83 11.28
N SER A 310 -3.82 -11.16 10.34
CA SER A 310 -3.40 -11.77 9.10
C SER A 310 -2.35 -10.90 8.44
N ALA A 311 -1.17 -11.41 8.43
CA ALA A 311 -0.08 -10.73 7.81
C ALA A 311 -0.17 -10.72 6.28
N ASN A 312 -1.07 -11.46 5.68
CA ASN A 312 -1.40 -11.38 4.26
C ASN A 312 -2.31 -10.18 3.95
N HIS A 313 -2.82 -9.52 4.97
CA HIS A 313 -3.81 -8.45 4.88
C HIS A 313 -3.25 -7.15 4.32
N TRP A 314 -1.95 -6.91 4.43
CA TRP A 314 -1.36 -5.61 4.16
C TRP A 314 -1.39 -5.22 2.69
N LEU A 315 -2.14 -4.15 2.40
CA LEU A 315 -2.05 -3.38 1.16
C LEU A 315 -2.25 -4.22 -0.12
N ILE A 316 -2.93 -5.36 0.00
CA ILE A 316 -3.30 -6.19 -1.16
C ILE A 316 -4.64 -5.70 -1.69
N ASN A 317 -4.58 -4.70 -2.57
CA ASN A 317 -5.78 -4.12 -3.16
C ASN A 317 -6.10 -4.75 -4.51
N MET A 318 -7.38 -4.94 -4.76
CA MET A 318 -7.93 -5.34 -6.06
C MET A 318 -9.04 -4.38 -6.45
N ILE A 319 -8.99 -3.86 -7.65
CA ILE A 319 -9.99 -2.90 -8.13
C ILE A 319 -10.56 -3.35 -9.46
N LEU A 320 -11.87 -3.32 -9.59
CA LEU A 320 -12.61 -3.88 -10.71
C LEU A 320 -13.47 -2.82 -11.41
N GLY A 321 -13.86 -3.09 -12.65
CA GLY A 321 -14.75 -2.22 -13.42
C GLY A 321 -14.12 -0.90 -13.87
N GLY A 322 -14.93 0.16 -13.88
CA GLY A 322 -14.53 1.50 -14.30
C GLY A 322 -14.52 1.70 -15.80
N GLN A 323 -13.61 2.54 -16.29
CA GLN A 323 -13.45 2.81 -17.71
C GLN A 323 -12.24 2.08 -18.30
N THR A 324 -12.36 1.69 -19.58
CA THR A 324 -11.24 1.27 -20.40
C THR A 324 -10.38 2.48 -20.78
N ARG A 325 -9.16 2.25 -21.29
CA ARG A 325 -8.26 3.35 -21.75
C ARG A 325 -8.91 4.23 -22.83
N ASP A 326 -9.78 3.65 -23.69
CA ASP A 326 -10.55 4.37 -24.72
C ASP A 326 -11.88 4.98 -24.20
N GLY A 327 -12.20 4.82 -22.93
CA GLY A 327 -13.33 5.50 -22.25
C GLY A 327 -14.67 4.79 -22.33
N LYS A 328 -14.69 3.52 -22.68
CA LYS A 328 -15.88 2.67 -22.60
C LYS A 328 -16.05 2.10 -21.20
N ASP A 329 -17.22 1.58 -20.90
CA ASP A 329 -17.41 0.78 -19.68
C ASP A 329 -16.54 -0.49 -19.74
N ALA A 330 -15.84 -0.76 -18.65
CA ALA A 330 -14.89 -1.86 -18.53
C ALA A 330 -15.46 -3.07 -17.76
N THR A 331 -16.71 -2.98 -17.31
CA THR A 331 -17.39 -4.08 -16.62
C THR A 331 -17.52 -5.29 -17.54
N ASN A 332 -17.14 -6.45 -17.07
CA ASN A 332 -17.18 -7.69 -17.85
C ASN A 332 -17.55 -8.89 -16.96
N GLU A 333 -17.62 -10.09 -17.53
CA GLU A 333 -18.03 -11.29 -16.80
C GLU A 333 -17.13 -11.63 -15.63
N LEU A 334 -15.81 -11.36 -15.74
CA LEU A 334 -14.88 -11.56 -14.63
C LEU A 334 -15.11 -10.57 -13.49
N THR A 335 -15.54 -9.34 -13.77
CA THR A 335 -15.91 -8.36 -12.74
C THR A 335 -16.96 -8.97 -11.79
N TYR A 336 -18.03 -9.53 -12.36
CA TYR A 336 -19.09 -10.17 -11.57
C TYR A 336 -18.63 -11.45 -10.90
N MET A 337 -17.86 -12.29 -11.59
CA MET A 337 -17.35 -13.57 -11.08
C MET A 337 -16.45 -13.36 -9.87
N ILE A 338 -15.51 -12.41 -9.95
CA ILE A 338 -14.60 -12.08 -8.86
C ILE A 338 -15.39 -11.54 -7.65
N LEU A 339 -16.29 -10.58 -7.84
CA LEU A 339 -17.10 -10.02 -6.75
C LEU A 339 -17.96 -11.07 -6.04
N LYS A 340 -18.60 -11.94 -6.81
CA LYS A 340 -19.45 -13.01 -6.25
C LYS A 340 -18.65 -14.03 -5.45
N ASN A 341 -17.50 -14.49 -5.98
CA ASN A 341 -16.62 -15.41 -5.27
C ASN A 341 -16.02 -14.78 -4.03
N TRP A 342 -15.55 -13.52 -4.11
CA TRP A 342 -15.02 -12.77 -2.98
C TRP A 342 -16.07 -12.65 -1.86
N SER A 343 -17.30 -12.27 -2.20
CA SER A 343 -18.41 -12.17 -1.26
C SER A 343 -18.83 -13.54 -0.70
N TYR A 344 -18.80 -14.60 -1.51
CA TYR A 344 -19.11 -15.97 -1.07
C TYR A 344 -18.07 -16.50 -0.06
N LEU A 345 -16.79 -16.25 -0.33
CA LEU A 345 -15.70 -16.62 0.57
C LEU A 345 -15.71 -15.80 1.88
N GLU A 346 -16.49 -14.72 1.94
CA GLU A 346 -16.44 -13.74 3.05
C GLU A 346 -15.00 -13.25 3.27
N ALA A 347 -14.29 -13.06 2.15
CA ALA A 347 -12.90 -12.67 2.17
C ALA A 347 -12.74 -11.21 2.61
N ILE A 348 -11.68 -10.95 3.35
CA ILE A 348 -11.22 -9.59 3.70
C ILE A 348 -9.94 -9.22 2.95
N VAL A 349 -9.35 -10.20 2.27
CA VAL A 349 -8.15 -10.05 1.43
C VAL A 349 -8.41 -10.80 0.12
N PRO A 350 -8.16 -10.17 -1.02
CA PRO A 350 -7.68 -8.80 -1.22
C PRO A 350 -8.72 -7.75 -0.79
N VAL A 351 -8.25 -6.57 -0.38
CA VAL A 351 -9.12 -5.41 -0.13
C VAL A 351 -9.82 -5.05 -1.44
N MET A 352 -11.13 -5.24 -1.47
CA MET A 352 -11.91 -5.17 -2.70
C MET A 352 -12.40 -3.75 -2.97
N SER A 353 -12.24 -3.31 -4.20
CA SER A 353 -12.74 -2.02 -4.68
C SER A 353 -13.43 -2.15 -6.03
N VAL A 354 -14.37 -1.26 -6.29
CA VAL A 354 -15.09 -1.18 -7.58
C VAL A 354 -15.09 0.26 -8.07
N ARG A 355 -14.70 0.43 -9.32
CA ARG A 355 -14.78 1.71 -10.02
C ARG A 355 -16.12 1.80 -10.74
N LEU A 356 -16.82 2.88 -10.46
CA LEU A 356 -18.13 3.18 -11.03
C LEU A 356 -18.09 4.52 -11.79
N HIS A 357 -18.91 4.63 -12.81
CA HIS A 357 -19.14 5.87 -13.54
C HIS A 357 -20.61 5.92 -14.01
N LYS A 358 -21.04 7.07 -14.51
CA LYS A 358 -22.44 7.30 -14.92
C LYS A 358 -23.01 6.29 -15.93
N ASN A 359 -22.16 5.60 -16.68
CA ASN A 359 -22.57 4.59 -17.66
C ASN A 359 -22.31 3.16 -17.20
N SER A 360 -21.91 2.93 -15.95
CA SER A 360 -21.76 1.58 -15.40
C SER A 360 -23.11 0.84 -15.39
N PRO A 361 -23.12 -0.48 -15.64
CA PRO A 361 -24.34 -1.27 -15.62
C PRO A 361 -25.05 -1.20 -14.26
N GLN A 362 -26.38 -1.10 -14.28
CA GLN A 362 -27.21 -1.05 -13.07
C GLN A 362 -27.00 -2.29 -12.20
N GLU A 363 -26.82 -3.45 -12.82
CA GLU A 363 -26.57 -4.72 -12.14
C GLU A 363 -25.27 -4.70 -11.31
N LEU A 364 -24.27 -3.91 -11.72
CA LEU A 364 -23.05 -3.75 -10.94
C LEU A 364 -23.30 -2.93 -9.67
N PHE A 365 -24.08 -1.85 -9.75
CA PHE A 365 -24.50 -1.08 -8.57
C PHE A 365 -25.30 -1.94 -7.60
N GLU A 366 -26.24 -2.74 -8.11
CA GLU A 366 -27.06 -3.64 -7.29
C GLU A 366 -26.23 -4.70 -6.59
N LEU A 367 -25.26 -5.32 -7.29
CA LEU A 367 -24.35 -6.30 -6.71
C LEU A 367 -23.49 -5.67 -5.61
N CYS A 368 -22.92 -4.49 -5.85
CA CYS A 368 -22.14 -3.78 -4.84
C CYS A 368 -22.98 -3.46 -3.60
N ALA A 369 -24.21 -2.97 -3.78
CA ALA A 369 -25.13 -2.68 -2.68
C ALA A 369 -25.51 -3.96 -1.91
N ASP A 370 -25.74 -5.09 -2.61
CA ASP A 370 -26.04 -6.38 -1.99
C ASP A 370 -24.86 -6.93 -1.16
N ILE A 371 -23.64 -6.65 -1.58
CA ILE A 371 -22.44 -7.04 -0.80
C ILE A 371 -22.27 -6.12 0.40
N LEU A 372 -22.35 -4.80 0.20
CA LEU A 372 -22.16 -3.79 1.26
C LEU A 372 -23.17 -3.94 2.41
N ARG A 373 -24.44 -4.23 2.10
CA ARG A 373 -25.47 -4.43 3.13
C ARG A 373 -25.22 -5.63 4.06
N LYS A 374 -24.26 -6.51 3.73
CA LYS A 374 -23.85 -7.61 4.62
C LYS A 374 -22.92 -7.14 5.75
N GLY A 375 -22.45 -5.88 5.69
CA GLY A 375 -21.69 -5.24 6.77
C GLY A 375 -20.17 -5.36 6.65
N SER A 376 -19.63 -5.84 5.52
CA SER A 376 -18.18 -5.97 5.31
C SER A 376 -17.44 -4.63 5.20
N GLY A 377 -18.14 -3.54 4.85
CA GLY A 377 -17.52 -2.25 4.50
C GLY A 377 -16.87 -2.22 3.12
N GLU A 378 -16.88 -3.32 2.40
CA GLU A 378 -16.34 -3.47 1.06
C GLU A 378 -17.39 -4.09 0.12
N PRO A 379 -17.30 -3.85 -1.20
CA PRO A 379 -16.22 -3.16 -1.91
C PRO A 379 -16.23 -1.64 -1.68
N VAL A 380 -15.03 -1.05 -1.64
CA VAL A 380 -14.88 0.41 -1.64
C VAL A 380 -15.22 0.95 -3.02
N LEU A 381 -16.08 1.98 -3.07
CA LEU A 381 -16.57 2.53 -4.34
C LEU A 381 -15.75 3.74 -4.78
N TYR A 382 -15.26 3.70 -6.01
CA TYR A 382 -14.51 4.78 -6.65
C TYR A 382 -15.37 5.44 -7.72
N ASN A 383 -15.40 6.76 -7.74
CA ASN A 383 -16.14 7.55 -8.74
C ASN A 383 -15.19 8.00 -9.86
N ASP A 384 -15.20 7.29 -10.99
CA ASP A 384 -14.38 7.63 -12.17
C ASP A 384 -14.67 9.02 -12.74
N ASP A 385 -15.92 9.50 -12.62
CA ASP A 385 -16.32 10.80 -13.15
C ASP A 385 -15.65 11.96 -12.38
N GLU A 386 -15.15 11.73 -11.16
CA GLU A 386 -14.39 12.70 -10.37
C GLU A 386 -12.88 12.42 -10.38
N ILE A 387 -12.48 11.15 -10.24
CA ILE A 387 -11.08 10.77 -10.09
C ILE A 387 -10.28 11.00 -11.38
N ILE A 388 -10.83 10.58 -12.53
CA ILE A 388 -10.15 10.74 -13.82
C ILE A 388 -9.87 12.22 -14.14
N PRO A 389 -10.86 13.14 -14.04
CA PRO A 389 -10.58 14.57 -14.18
C PRO A 389 -9.57 15.11 -13.16
N GLY A 390 -9.59 14.61 -11.91
CA GLY A 390 -8.64 14.97 -10.87
C GLY A 390 -7.20 14.61 -11.27
N LEU A 391 -6.97 13.37 -11.70
CA LEU A 391 -5.67 12.91 -12.19
C LEU A 391 -5.19 13.72 -13.42
N CYS A 392 -6.11 14.03 -14.35
CA CYS A 392 -5.77 14.88 -15.51
C CYS A 392 -5.36 16.30 -15.10
N LYS A 393 -6.01 16.90 -14.08
CA LYS A 393 -5.59 18.21 -13.52
C LYS A 393 -4.19 18.16 -12.90
N MET A 394 -3.78 17.00 -12.37
CA MET A 394 -2.43 16.79 -11.86
C MET A 394 -1.39 16.58 -12.98
N GLY A 395 -1.79 16.52 -14.25
CA GLY A 395 -0.92 16.38 -15.41
C GLY A 395 -0.76 14.95 -15.92
N ILE A 396 -1.58 14.01 -15.46
CA ILE A 396 -1.61 12.64 -15.99
C ILE A 396 -2.39 12.63 -17.32
N PRO A 397 -1.85 12.07 -18.41
CA PRO A 397 -2.59 11.91 -19.66
C PRO A 397 -3.88 11.11 -19.46
N LEU A 398 -4.93 11.46 -20.21
CA LEU A 398 -6.27 10.89 -20.04
C LEU A 398 -6.29 9.36 -20.15
N GLU A 399 -5.52 8.79 -21.07
CA GLU A 399 -5.40 7.34 -21.24
C GLU A 399 -4.82 6.66 -19.98
N ASP A 400 -3.73 7.21 -19.43
CA ASP A 400 -3.14 6.73 -18.18
C ASP A 400 -4.09 6.98 -16.98
N ALA A 401 -4.74 8.14 -16.93
CA ALA A 401 -5.71 8.46 -15.88
C ALA A 401 -6.90 7.49 -15.86
N ARG A 402 -7.38 7.05 -17.02
CA ARG A 402 -8.43 6.02 -17.12
C ARG A 402 -7.98 4.64 -16.66
N ASP A 403 -6.69 4.37 -16.70
CA ASP A 403 -6.11 3.08 -16.29
C ASP A 403 -5.67 3.04 -14.83
N TYR A 404 -6.06 4.00 -14.00
CA TYR A 404 -5.67 4.00 -12.60
C TYR A 404 -6.14 2.74 -11.86
N ALA A 405 -5.32 2.28 -10.94
CA ALA A 405 -5.65 1.33 -9.90
C ALA A 405 -5.55 2.00 -8.53
N ASN A 406 -6.04 1.33 -7.51
CA ASN A 406 -5.82 1.76 -6.13
C ASN A 406 -4.72 0.94 -5.46
N ASP A 407 -4.20 1.50 -4.38
CA ASP A 407 -3.26 0.81 -3.52
C ASP A 407 -3.39 1.30 -2.07
N GLY A 408 -2.90 0.48 -1.15
CA GLY A 408 -2.76 0.81 0.26
C GLY A 408 -4.00 1.38 0.89
N CYS A 409 -3.91 2.65 1.29
CA CYS A 409 -5.01 3.40 1.89
C CYS A 409 -5.91 4.05 0.83
N TRP A 410 -6.12 3.38 -0.30
CA TRP A 410 -6.98 3.78 -1.43
C TRP A 410 -6.44 4.93 -2.30
N GLU A 411 -5.14 5.13 -2.34
CA GLU A 411 -4.50 6.03 -3.28
C GLU A 411 -4.76 5.60 -4.73
N THR A 412 -4.92 6.57 -5.62
CA THR A 412 -5.13 6.33 -7.05
C THR A 412 -3.82 6.47 -7.81
N LEU A 413 -3.30 5.37 -8.32
CA LEU A 413 -1.98 5.27 -8.94
C LEU A 413 -2.06 4.64 -10.32
N ILE A 414 -1.06 4.85 -11.14
CA ILE A 414 -1.01 4.29 -12.50
C ILE A 414 -0.16 3.02 -12.48
N PRO A 415 -0.74 1.83 -12.76
CA PRO A 415 -0.03 0.56 -12.74
C PRO A 415 1.21 0.57 -13.64
N GLY A 416 2.31 0.06 -13.13
CA GLY A 416 3.58 -0.01 -13.87
C GLY A 416 4.27 1.33 -14.13
N LYS A 417 3.72 2.46 -13.67
CA LYS A 417 4.25 3.79 -14.03
C LYS A 417 4.57 4.67 -12.82
N THR A 418 4.11 4.31 -11.63
CA THR A 418 4.17 5.19 -10.47
C THR A 418 5.21 4.75 -9.45
N ASN A 419 6.11 5.66 -9.08
CA ASN A 419 6.85 5.62 -7.83
C ASN A 419 6.11 6.49 -6.84
N PHE A 420 5.54 5.89 -5.80
CA PHE A 420 4.70 6.54 -4.81
C PHE A 420 5.45 6.82 -3.51
N GLY A 421 5.10 7.90 -2.86
CA GLY A 421 5.49 8.20 -1.50
C GLY A 421 4.47 9.12 -0.85
N PHE A 422 4.41 9.11 0.46
CA PHE A 422 3.50 9.96 1.21
C PHE A 422 4.13 10.45 2.52
N CYS A 423 3.48 11.43 3.13
CA CYS A 423 3.66 11.74 4.55
C CYS A 423 2.30 12.05 5.18
N GLY A 424 2.16 11.71 6.45
CA GLY A 424 1.06 12.16 7.28
C GLY A 424 1.24 13.63 7.64
N THR A 425 0.21 14.44 7.46
CA THR A 425 0.17 15.84 7.87
C THR A 425 -0.81 15.98 9.02
N GLU A 426 -0.30 16.06 10.25
CA GLU A 426 -1.12 16.28 11.42
C GLU A 426 -1.52 17.76 11.51
N ILE A 427 -2.65 18.09 10.87
CA ILE A 427 -3.10 19.48 10.79
C ILE A 427 -3.63 20.01 12.13
N LEU A 428 -4.13 19.14 12.99
CA LEU A 428 -4.58 19.52 14.34
C LEU A 428 -3.41 19.96 15.23
N GLN A 429 -2.25 19.32 15.09
CA GLN A 429 -1.03 19.69 15.79
C GLN A 429 -0.54 21.10 15.36
N GLN A 430 -0.69 21.44 14.06
CA GLN A 430 -0.36 22.77 13.59
C GLN A 430 -1.31 23.85 14.18
N LEU A 431 -2.56 23.50 14.43
CA LEU A 431 -3.51 24.37 15.13
C LEU A 431 -3.12 24.56 16.61
N GLU A 432 -2.65 23.48 17.27
CA GLU A 432 -2.09 23.58 18.63
C GLU A 432 -0.92 24.57 18.67
N TYR A 433 0.03 24.44 17.72
CA TYR A 433 1.19 25.36 17.67
C TYR A 433 0.77 26.81 17.49
N LEU A 434 -0.24 27.07 16.64
CA LEU A 434 -0.76 28.43 16.48
C LEU A 434 -1.36 28.98 17.78
N LEU A 435 -2.17 28.18 18.49
CA LEU A 435 -2.83 28.56 19.73
C LEU A 435 -1.85 28.71 20.90
N GLN A 436 -0.74 27.97 20.89
CA GLN A 436 0.24 27.94 21.97
C GLN A 436 1.54 28.70 21.64
N ASN A 437 1.50 29.67 20.69
CA ASN A 437 2.65 30.46 20.27
C ASN A 437 3.88 29.60 19.90
N GLY A 438 3.66 28.50 19.20
CA GLY A 438 4.68 27.59 18.73
C GLY A 438 5.05 26.43 19.64
N TYR A 439 4.50 26.39 20.86
CA TYR A 439 4.79 25.33 21.81
C TYR A 439 3.90 24.10 21.59
N SER A 440 4.49 22.90 21.72
CA SER A 440 3.75 21.66 21.88
C SER A 440 3.36 21.48 23.35
N LEU A 441 2.08 21.24 23.62
CA LEU A 441 1.56 20.96 24.97
C LEU A 441 2.09 19.62 25.50
N VAL A 442 2.23 18.63 24.64
CA VAL A 442 2.67 17.29 25.02
C VAL A 442 4.19 17.22 25.19
N ARG A 443 4.94 17.77 24.24
CA ARG A 443 6.40 17.74 24.26
C ARG A 443 7.02 18.80 25.14
N ASN A 444 6.21 19.77 25.58
CA ASN A 444 6.60 20.88 26.42
C ASN A 444 7.85 21.62 25.93
N ARG A 445 7.91 21.88 24.63
CA ARG A 445 9.01 22.61 23.99
C ARG A 445 8.51 23.42 22.79
N LEU A 446 9.32 24.40 22.37
CA LEU A 446 9.08 25.17 21.17
C LEU A 446 9.34 24.32 19.93
N GLU A 447 8.32 24.14 19.09
CA GLU A 447 8.39 23.36 17.84
C GLU A 447 8.35 24.26 16.60
N CYS A 448 7.68 25.44 16.73
CA CYS A 448 7.57 26.41 15.67
C CYS A 448 7.97 27.79 16.14
N GLU A 449 8.90 28.43 15.44
CA GLU A 449 9.26 29.84 15.62
C GLU A 449 8.45 30.75 14.70
N ASP A 450 8.51 32.06 14.93
CA ASP A 450 7.89 33.09 14.09
C ASP A 450 6.36 33.00 13.96
N ILE A 451 5.68 32.59 15.04
CA ILE A 451 4.22 32.62 15.14
C ILE A 451 3.79 33.99 15.68
N PRO A 452 2.84 34.67 15.01
CA PRO A 452 2.30 35.93 15.54
C PRO A 452 1.71 35.74 16.93
N PRO A 453 1.85 36.72 17.84
CA PRO A 453 1.26 36.62 19.18
C PRO A 453 -0.24 36.34 19.13
N ILE A 454 -0.73 35.48 20.01
CA ILE A 454 -2.13 35.05 20.02
C ILE A 454 -3.13 36.20 20.13
N ASP A 455 -2.74 37.29 20.80
CA ASP A 455 -3.56 38.50 21.00
C ASP A 455 -3.56 39.44 19.78
N SER A 456 -2.81 39.12 18.72
CA SER A 456 -2.73 39.96 17.52
C SER A 456 -3.85 39.72 16.51
N TYR A 457 -4.70 38.74 16.73
CA TYR A 457 -5.78 38.40 15.81
C TYR A 457 -7.07 39.15 16.14
N ASP A 458 -7.48 40.03 15.25
CA ASP A 458 -8.70 40.83 15.35
C ASP A 458 -9.94 40.16 14.72
N SER A 459 -9.73 39.13 13.93
CA SER A 459 -10.79 38.44 13.19
C SER A 459 -10.45 36.96 12.99
N PHE A 460 -11.49 36.12 12.82
CA PHE A 460 -11.31 34.72 12.45
C PHE A 460 -10.52 34.57 11.15
N GLU A 461 -10.74 35.45 10.18
CA GLU A 461 -10.02 35.41 8.90
C GLU A 461 -8.52 35.69 9.05
N ALA A 462 -8.11 36.57 9.97
CA ALA A 462 -6.69 36.80 10.26
C ALA A 462 -6.06 35.58 10.94
N PHE A 463 -6.74 34.97 11.90
CA PHE A 463 -6.33 33.74 12.56
C PHE A 463 -6.23 32.56 11.58
N TYR A 464 -7.27 32.36 10.78
CA TYR A 464 -7.32 31.28 9.79
C TYR A 464 -6.20 31.40 8.73
N ARG A 465 -5.91 32.61 8.24
CA ARG A 465 -4.78 32.85 7.32
C ARG A 465 -3.44 32.49 7.95
N SER A 466 -3.22 32.79 9.22
CA SER A 466 -2.00 32.40 9.91
C SER A 466 -1.90 30.88 10.07
N TYR A 467 -3.02 30.20 10.32
CA TYR A 467 -3.08 28.76 10.33
C TYR A 467 -2.69 28.14 8.97
N LEU A 468 -3.24 28.65 7.86
CA LEU A 468 -2.88 28.21 6.51
C LEU A 468 -1.39 28.48 6.19
N ALA A 469 -0.84 29.60 6.64
CA ALA A 469 0.59 29.89 6.45
C ALA A 469 1.48 28.85 7.18
N LEU A 470 1.07 28.42 8.36
CA LEU A 470 1.77 27.39 9.11
C LEU A 470 1.68 26.02 8.43
N LEU A 471 0.52 25.65 7.90
CA LEU A 471 0.35 24.45 7.08
C LEU A 471 1.25 24.48 5.83
N GLU A 472 1.33 25.63 5.13
CA GLU A 472 2.19 25.76 3.96
C GLU A 472 3.67 25.62 4.32
N ARG A 473 4.10 26.18 5.44
CA ARG A 473 5.47 26.03 5.96
C ARG A 473 5.80 24.56 6.21
N PHE A 474 4.87 23.83 6.83
CA PHE A 474 5.02 22.39 7.08
C PHE A 474 5.15 21.60 5.78
N VAL A 475 4.23 21.77 4.83
CA VAL A 475 4.25 21.09 3.52
C VAL A 475 5.56 21.36 2.77
N ARG A 476 6.07 22.60 2.79
CA ARG A 476 7.35 22.97 2.19
C ARG A 476 8.54 22.25 2.84
N LEU A 477 8.53 22.15 4.17
CA LEU A 477 9.59 21.47 4.92
C LEU A 477 9.62 19.98 4.59
N GLU A 478 8.46 19.32 4.61
CA GLU A 478 8.35 17.89 4.29
C GLU A 478 8.77 17.60 2.84
N MET A 479 8.37 18.45 1.89
CA MET A 479 8.81 18.26 0.50
C MET A 479 10.32 18.46 0.33
N LYS A 480 10.92 19.42 1.02
CA LYS A 480 12.38 19.60 1.04
C LYS A 480 13.09 18.39 1.59
N ASN A 481 12.59 17.80 2.66
CA ASN A 481 13.11 16.56 3.24
C ASN A 481 12.97 15.39 2.25
N LYS A 482 11.80 15.25 1.61
CA LYS A 482 11.56 14.21 0.61
C LYS A 482 12.53 14.30 -0.57
N ILE A 483 12.77 15.50 -1.09
CA ILE A 483 13.74 15.71 -2.18
C ILE A 483 15.16 15.36 -1.70
N LYS A 484 15.55 15.81 -0.51
CA LYS A 484 16.86 15.52 0.09
C LYS A 484 17.11 14.03 0.22
N TYR A 485 16.12 13.27 0.67
CA TYR A 485 16.23 11.84 0.90
C TYR A 485 15.67 10.97 -0.25
N SER A 486 15.41 11.55 -1.41
CA SER A 486 14.78 10.86 -2.55
C SER A 486 15.53 9.60 -3.01
N LYS A 487 16.84 9.53 -2.82
CA LYS A 487 17.68 8.38 -3.16
C LYS A 487 18.02 7.47 -1.98
N ALA A 488 17.59 7.81 -0.76
CA ALA A 488 17.97 7.06 0.43
C ALA A 488 17.46 5.61 0.36
N ARG A 489 16.24 5.40 -0.14
CA ARG A 489 15.70 4.05 -0.33
C ARG A 489 16.53 3.22 -1.31
N TYR A 490 16.85 3.76 -2.47
CA TYR A 490 17.65 3.06 -3.48
C TYR A 490 18.99 2.58 -2.92
N LYS A 491 19.61 3.37 -2.05
CA LYS A 491 20.91 3.07 -1.45
C LYS A 491 20.91 1.90 -0.46
N ILE A 492 19.74 1.50 0.09
CA ILE A 492 19.68 0.45 1.12
C ILE A 492 18.62 -0.63 0.83
N ALA A 493 17.50 -0.28 0.18
CA ALA A 493 16.40 -1.20 -0.11
C ALA A 493 15.87 -1.03 -1.55
N PRO A 494 16.70 -1.23 -2.59
CA PRO A 494 16.23 -1.20 -3.98
C PRO A 494 15.30 -2.37 -4.28
N SER A 495 14.45 -2.23 -5.32
CA SER A 495 13.51 -3.25 -5.76
C SER A 495 13.69 -3.59 -7.25
N PRO A 496 14.72 -4.38 -7.61
CA PRO A 496 14.97 -4.76 -8.98
C PRO A 496 13.86 -5.66 -9.56
N LEU A 497 13.22 -6.51 -8.74
CA LEU A 497 12.10 -7.33 -9.20
C LEU A 497 10.89 -6.49 -9.58
N LEU A 498 10.49 -5.51 -8.76
CA LEU A 498 9.42 -4.59 -9.11
C LEU A 498 9.78 -3.77 -10.35
N SER A 499 11.02 -3.32 -10.45
CA SER A 499 11.51 -2.54 -11.62
C SER A 499 11.40 -3.31 -12.95
N ALA A 500 11.42 -4.64 -12.92
CA ALA A 500 11.16 -5.46 -14.12
C ALA A 500 9.73 -5.28 -14.65
N LEU A 501 8.77 -5.00 -13.77
CA LEU A 501 7.36 -4.80 -14.07
C LEU A 501 6.93 -3.32 -14.01
N MET A 502 7.90 -2.41 -14.08
CA MET A 502 7.67 -0.98 -14.27
C MET A 502 8.07 -0.59 -15.69
N ASP A 503 7.19 0.11 -16.40
CA ASP A 503 7.27 0.30 -17.85
C ASP A 503 8.60 0.90 -18.35
N ASP A 504 9.03 2.00 -17.76
CA ASP A 504 10.18 2.76 -18.24
C ASP A 504 11.53 2.34 -17.63
N CYS A 505 11.53 1.49 -16.58
CA CYS A 505 12.74 1.17 -15.85
C CYS A 505 13.81 0.51 -16.72
N ILE A 506 13.42 -0.50 -17.51
CA ILE A 506 14.34 -1.20 -18.42
C ILE A 506 14.85 -0.26 -19.51
N THR A 507 13.98 0.52 -20.14
CA THR A 507 14.34 1.47 -21.20
C THR A 507 15.29 2.55 -20.69
N ARG A 508 15.04 3.09 -19.50
CA ARG A 508 15.90 4.09 -18.85
C ARG A 508 17.16 3.48 -18.23
N GLY A 509 17.18 2.17 -17.98
CA GLY A 509 18.26 1.49 -17.29
C GLY A 509 18.40 1.93 -15.83
N ARG A 510 17.29 2.21 -15.17
CA ARG A 510 17.24 2.75 -13.79
C ARG A 510 16.20 2.02 -12.96
N GLU A 511 16.55 1.78 -11.71
CA GLU A 511 15.64 1.25 -10.70
C GLU A 511 14.48 2.24 -10.46
N TYR A 512 13.27 1.75 -10.17
CA TYR A 512 12.06 2.55 -10.15
C TYR A 512 12.11 3.74 -9.17
N SER A 513 12.71 3.56 -7.99
CA SER A 513 12.84 4.65 -7.00
C SER A 513 14.00 5.60 -7.30
N ASN A 514 14.93 5.20 -8.20
CA ASN A 514 16.07 6.00 -8.67
C ASN A 514 15.84 6.60 -10.05
N GLY A 515 14.61 6.98 -10.35
CA GLY A 515 14.27 7.68 -11.60
C GLY A 515 13.84 6.76 -12.76
N GLY A 516 13.64 5.46 -12.51
CA GLY A 516 13.13 4.51 -13.49
C GLY A 516 11.65 4.70 -13.78
N ALA A 517 10.82 4.95 -12.78
CA ALA A 517 9.39 5.13 -12.94
C ALA A 517 9.03 6.42 -13.71
N LYS A 518 7.92 6.37 -14.45
CA LYS A 518 7.42 7.51 -15.26
C LYS A 518 6.93 8.66 -14.39
N TYR A 519 6.17 8.35 -13.34
CA TYR A 519 5.56 9.32 -12.45
C TYR A 519 6.14 9.20 -11.04
N LYS A 520 6.51 10.32 -10.44
CA LYS A 520 6.86 10.41 -9.01
C LYS A 520 5.71 11.07 -8.27
N PHE A 521 4.83 10.25 -7.72
CA PHE A 521 3.76 10.74 -6.86
C PHE A 521 4.25 10.94 -5.44
N PHE A 522 3.86 12.06 -4.84
CA PHE A 522 4.01 12.27 -3.41
C PHE A 522 2.74 12.89 -2.84
N CYS A 523 2.13 12.21 -1.87
CA CYS A 523 0.86 12.59 -1.29
C CYS A 523 1.03 13.14 0.13
N PHE A 524 0.44 14.29 0.40
CA PHE A 524 0.30 14.87 1.73
C PHE A 524 -1.04 14.45 2.32
N MET A 525 -1.02 13.43 3.19
CA MET A 525 -2.22 12.85 3.77
C MET A 525 -2.58 13.57 5.06
N ILE A 526 -3.74 14.20 5.08
CA ILE A 526 -4.25 14.95 6.23
C ILE A 526 -4.77 13.98 7.29
N THR A 527 -4.32 14.16 8.53
CA THR A 527 -4.89 13.50 9.71
C THR A 527 -5.44 14.54 10.69
N GLY A 528 -6.38 14.14 11.55
CA GLY A 528 -7.02 15.05 12.51
C GLY A 528 -8.02 16.04 11.88
N PHE A 529 -8.53 15.76 10.67
CA PHE A 529 -9.36 16.69 9.91
C PHE A 529 -10.65 17.09 10.64
N ALA A 530 -11.45 16.14 11.09
CA ALA A 530 -12.72 16.42 11.77
C ALA A 530 -12.51 17.27 13.05
N SER A 531 -11.59 16.87 13.92
CA SER A 531 -11.26 17.63 15.13
C SER A 531 -10.70 19.03 14.83
N THR A 532 -10.01 19.19 13.71
CA THR A 532 -9.52 20.51 13.27
C THR A 532 -10.69 21.41 12.84
N VAL A 533 -11.60 20.90 12.02
CA VAL A 533 -12.80 21.65 11.58
C VAL A 533 -13.66 22.03 12.78
N ASP A 534 -13.91 21.09 13.67
CA ASP A 534 -14.67 21.32 14.90
C ASP A 534 -14.01 22.35 15.82
N SER A 535 -12.69 22.28 15.95
CA SER A 535 -11.91 23.25 16.74
C SER A 535 -11.96 24.65 16.13
N LEU A 536 -11.80 24.75 14.80
CA LEU A 536 -11.92 26.02 14.09
C LEU A 536 -13.35 26.59 14.21
N THR A 537 -14.37 25.75 14.15
CA THR A 537 -15.77 26.15 14.35
C THR A 537 -15.99 26.71 15.75
N ALA A 538 -15.49 26.02 16.79
CA ALA A 538 -15.58 26.48 18.15
C ALA A 538 -14.86 27.82 18.36
N ILE A 539 -13.65 27.97 17.81
CA ILE A 539 -12.88 29.22 17.88
C ILE A 539 -13.64 30.35 17.18
N ARG A 540 -14.11 30.12 15.94
CA ARG A 540 -14.88 31.11 15.19
C ARG A 540 -16.07 31.60 15.98
N LYS A 541 -16.87 30.67 16.48
CA LYS A 541 -18.12 30.98 17.18
C LYS A 541 -17.87 31.67 18.53
N LEU A 542 -17.11 31.06 19.41
CA LEU A 542 -16.96 31.54 20.79
C LEU A 542 -16.08 32.77 20.93
N VAL A 543 -15.03 32.90 20.11
CA VAL A 543 -14.07 33.99 20.23
C VAL A 543 -14.45 35.18 19.33
N PHE A 544 -14.76 34.92 18.07
CA PHE A 544 -14.91 36.02 17.10
C PHE A 544 -16.35 36.45 16.89
N GLU A 545 -17.33 35.54 16.92
CA GLU A 545 -18.76 35.84 16.73
C GLU A 545 -19.41 36.22 18.07
N ASP A 546 -19.48 35.31 19.02
CA ASP A 546 -20.16 35.51 20.32
C ASP A 546 -19.32 36.33 21.32
N LYS A 547 -18.02 36.42 21.11
CA LYS A 547 -17.06 37.11 22.00
C LYS A 547 -17.17 36.64 23.46
N ALA A 548 -17.45 35.36 23.65
CA ALA A 548 -17.64 34.75 24.96
C ALA A 548 -16.31 34.65 25.75
N LEU A 549 -15.18 34.53 25.07
CA LEU A 549 -13.83 34.52 25.63
C LEU A 549 -12.82 35.01 24.60
N THR A 550 -11.60 35.34 25.07
CA THR A 550 -10.49 35.68 24.17
C THR A 550 -9.76 34.42 23.68
N LEU A 551 -9.02 34.51 22.56
CA LEU A 551 -8.12 33.44 22.12
C LEU A 551 -7.11 33.06 23.19
N ALA A 552 -6.55 34.04 23.90
CA ALA A 552 -5.59 33.83 24.98
C ALA A 552 -6.20 33.05 26.14
N ASP A 553 -7.47 33.32 26.51
CA ASP A 553 -8.16 32.57 27.56
C ASP A 553 -8.48 31.16 27.09
N PHE A 554 -8.90 30.97 25.84
CA PHE A 554 -9.11 29.64 25.27
C PHE A 554 -7.81 28.82 25.29
N ALA A 555 -6.70 29.38 24.83
CA ALA A 555 -5.39 28.74 24.87
C ALA A 555 -4.95 28.34 26.28
N LYS A 556 -5.23 29.16 27.31
CA LYS A 556 -4.96 28.81 28.73
C LYS A 556 -5.81 27.63 29.19
N ILE A 557 -7.10 27.59 28.82
CA ILE A 557 -7.98 26.47 29.14
C ILE A 557 -7.44 25.17 28.54
N LEU A 558 -7.05 25.19 27.26
CA LEU A 558 -6.46 24.04 26.59
C LEU A 558 -5.15 23.61 27.24
N LYS A 559 -4.27 24.57 27.57
CA LYS A 559 -3.00 24.30 28.26
C LYS A 559 -3.21 23.64 29.62
N SER A 560 -4.30 23.96 30.32
CA SER A 560 -4.66 23.33 31.59
C SER A 560 -5.40 21.99 31.44
N ASN A 561 -5.57 21.48 30.21
CA ASN A 561 -6.36 20.31 29.89
C ASN A 561 -7.77 20.37 30.53
N PHE A 562 -8.45 21.52 30.37
CA PHE A 562 -9.75 21.82 30.94
C PHE A 562 -9.85 21.71 32.50
N ALA A 563 -8.74 21.74 33.21
CA ALA A 563 -8.77 21.66 34.69
C ALA A 563 -9.69 22.72 35.31
N GLY A 564 -10.71 22.27 36.04
CA GLY A 564 -11.73 23.14 36.60
C GLY A 564 -12.74 23.74 35.61
N GLN A 565 -12.72 23.34 34.38
CA GLN A 565 -13.55 23.84 33.26
C GLN A 565 -14.43 22.76 32.61
N GLU A 566 -14.81 21.73 33.36
CA GLU A 566 -15.56 20.60 32.77
C GLU A 566 -16.90 21.02 32.15
N SER A 567 -17.61 21.98 32.73
CA SER A 567 -18.86 22.52 32.16
C SER A 567 -18.62 23.18 30.79
N PHE A 568 -17.49 23.87 30.64
CA PHE A 568 -17.10 24.47 29.36
C PHE A 568 -16.72 23.38 28.35
N ARG A 569 -15.98 22.38 28.78
CA ARG A 569 -15.63 21.23 27.94
C ARG A 569 -16.90 20.49 27.43
N GLN A 570 -17.87 20.24 28.33
CA GLN A 570 -19.13 19.62 27.94
C GLN A 570 -19.96 20.50 26.99
N MET A 571 -19.88 21.81 27.10
CA MET A 571 -20.51 22.72 26.16
C MET A 571 -19.85 22.63 24.78
N LEU A 572 -18.50 22.55 24.69
CA LEU A 572 -17.78 22.33 23.43
C LEU A 572 -18.19 21.00 22.77
N LEU A 573 -18.28 19.93 23.56
CA LEU A 573 -18.63 18.60 23.04
C LEU A 573 -20.06 18.52 22.52
N ASN A 574 -21.03 19.17 23.19
CA ASN A 574 -22.45 18.89 23.00
C ASN A 574 -23.25 20.06 22.41
N ARG A 575 -22.70 21.28 22.35
CA ARG A 575 -23.43 22.48 21.92
C ARG A 575 -22.85 23.19 20.72
N ILE A 576 -21.59 22.98 20.43
CA ILE A 576 -20.96 23.50 19.21
C ILE A 576 -21.26 22.53 18.07
N PRO A 577 -21.74 23.01 16.92
CA PRO A 577 -21.94 22.16 15.73
C PRO A 577 -20.68 21.40 15.34
N LYS A 578 -20.84 20.16 14.86
CA LYS A 578 -19.75 19.23 14.56
C LYS A 578 -19.82 18.76 13.12
N PHE A 579 -18.64 18.57 12.52
CA PHE A 579 -18.50 17.98 11.19
C PHE A 579 -19.10 16.56 11.14
N GLY A 580 -19.78 16.26 10.02
CA GLY A 580 -20.43 14.96 9.79
C GLY A 580 -21.86 14.84 10.32
N ASN A 581 -22.48 15.93 10.79
CA ASN A 581 -23.85 15.97 11.27
C ASN A 581 -24.80 16.79 10.38
N ASP A 582 -24.45 17.00 9.10
CA ASP A 582 -25.24 17.78 8.15
C ASP A 582 -25.51 19.22 8.63
N GLU A 583 -24.45 19.85 9.15
CA GLU A 583 -24.46 21.24 9.63
C GLU A 583 -23.78 22.15 8.61
N PRO A 584 -24.53 22.89 7.78
CA PRO A 584 -23.98 23.61 6.63
C PRO A 584 -22.82 24.54 6.95
N GLU A 585 -22.86 25.25 8.09
CA GLU A 585 -21.79 26.17 8.49
C GLU A 585 -20.45 25.46 8.80
N VAL A 586 -20.51 24.22 9.25
CA VAL A 586 -19.33 23.40 9.56
C VAL A 586 -18.83 22.70 8.29
N ASP A 587 -19.74 22.19 7.48
CA ASP A 587 -19.42 21.53 6.22
C ASP A 587 -18.80 22.51 5.21
N ASP A 588 -19.30 23.75 5.13
CA ASP A 588 -18.71 24.82 4.33
C ASP A 588 -17.26 25.15 4.79
N LEU A 589 -17.02 25.17 6.10
CA LEU A 589 -15.66 25.36 6.63
C LEU A 589 -14.76 24.17 6.31
N ALA A 590 -15.29 22.96 6.35
CA ALA A 590 -14.56 21.74 5.99
C ALA A 590 -14.15 21.77 4.51
N VAL A 591 -15.08 22.05 3.60
CA VAL A 591 -14.80 22.23 2.17
C VAL A 591 -13.77 23.31 1.93
N ARG A 592 -13.93 24.46 2.58
CA ARG A 592 -12.97 25.57 2.48
C ARG A 592 -11.56 25.15 2.91
N LEU A 593 -11.43 24.45 4.03
CA LEU A 593 -10.12 24.00 4.54
C LEU A 593 -9.44 23.03 3.56
N LEU A 594 -10.19 22.09 2.98
CA LEU A 594 -9.66 21.16 1.97
C LEU A 594 -9.21 21.87 0.70
N ASP A 595 -10.02 22.80 0.19
CA ASP A 595 -9.69 23.59 -0.99
C ASP A 595 -8.44 24.45 -0.76
N ASP A 596 -8.33 25.09 0.39
CA ASP A 596 -7.19 25.93 0.73
C ASP A 596 -5.92 25.09 0.95
N TYR A 597 -6.05 23.90 1.53
CA TYR A 597 -4.95 22.95 1.65
C TYR A 597 -4.48 22.42 0.28
N ALA A 598 -5.40 22.06 -0.62
CA ALA A 598 -5.07 21.66 -1.98
C ALA A 598 -4.32 22.78 -2.74
N LYS A 599 -4.76 24.04 -2.58
CA LYS A 599 -4.05 25.20 -3.14
C LYS A 599 -2.64 25.38 -2.54
N ILE A 600 -2.44 25.07 -1.26
CA ILE A 600 -1.10 25.05 -0.63
C ILE A 600 -0.21 24.03 -1.34
N VAL A 601 -0.67 22.80 -1.48
CA VAL A 601 0.07 21.72 -2.15
C VAL A 601 0.40 22.09 -3.60
N GLU A 602 -0.55 22.70 -4.32
CA GLU A 602 -0.32 23.17 -5.70
C GLU A 602 0.74 24.29 -5.76
N ARG A 603 0.76 25.21 -4.81
CA ARG A 603 1.82 26.24 -4.73
C ARG A 603 3.19 25.63 -4.47
N VAL A 604 3.27 24.67 -3.53
CA VAL A 604 4.53 23.98 -3.20
C VAL A 604 5.04 23.18 -4.40
N ARG A 605 4.15 22.56 -5.19
CA ARG A 605 4.52 21.82 -6.40
C ARG A 605 5.31 22.70 -7.40
N LYS A 606 4.98 23.98 -7.52
CA LYS A 606 5.68 24.91 -8.46
C LYS A 606 7.16 25.10 -8.11
N ASP A 607 7.54 24.87 -6.87
CA ASP A 607 8.91 25.00 -6.38
C ASP A 607 9.68 23.66 -6.38
N CYS A 608 9.03 22.57 -6.82
CA CYS A 608 9.61 21.24 -6.88
C CYS A 608 10.17 20.91 -8.27
N PRO A 609 11.07 19.90 -8.38
CA PRO A 609 11.44 19.35 -9.68
C PRO A 609 10.20 18.94 -10.48
N SER A 610 10.24 19.17 -11.80
CA SER A 610 9.08 19.02 -12.69
C SER A 610 8.53 17.59 -12.81
N ASP A 611 9.32 16.59 -12.42
CA ASP A 611 8.97 15.17 -12.44
C ASP A 611 8.16 14.72 -11.20
N TYR A 612 7.98 15.60 -10.19
CA TYR A 612 7.11 15.31 -9.06
C TYR A 612 5.65 15.69 -9.36
N ILE A 613 4.76 14.79 -8.99
CA ILE A 613 3.31 15.01 -8.97
C ILE A 613 2.90 15.01 -7.50
N LEU A 614 2.39 16.15 -7.01
CA LEU A 614 1.96 16.26 -5.62
C LEU A 614 0.45 16.09 -5.53
N GLY A 615 0.02 15.24 -4.60
CA GLY A 615 -1.36 15.04 -4.23
C GLY A 615 -1.62 15.37 -2.77
N CYS A 616 -2.87 15.44 -2.40
CA CYS A 616 -3.31 15.50 -1.01
C CYS A 616 -4.64 14.78 -0.85
N GLY A 617 -4.92 14.36 0.37
CA GLY A 617 -6.17 13.70 0.70
C GLY A 617 -6.33 13.59 2.21
N ILE A 618 -7.53 13.22 2.65
CA ILE A 618 -7.79 12.88 4.05
C ILE A 618 -7.42 11.42 4.23
N ALA A 619 -6.71 11.09 5.30
CA ALA A 619 -6.36 9.73 5.65
C ALA A 619 -6.70 9.43 7.11
N THR A 620 -7.11 8.20 7.36
CA THR A 620 -7.21 7.63 8.70
C THR A 620 -6.23 6.47 8.76
N PHE A 621 -5.23 6.60 9.62
CA PHE A 621 -4.30 5.53 9.87
C PHE A 621 -4.58 4.93 11.24
N GLU A 622 -4.19 3.69 11.47
CA GLU A 622 -4.10 3.14 12.81
C GLU A 622 -3.17 3.96 13.71
N PHE A 623 -2.38 4.87 13.13
CA PHE A 623 -1.61 5.87 13.88
C PHE A 623 -2.43 7.01 14.48
N TYR A 624 -3.72 7.07 14.27
CA TYR A 624 -4.55 8.13 14.86
C TYR A 624 -4.39 8.20 16.38
N ALA A 625 -4.18 7.06 17.03
CA ALA A 625 -3.89 7.01 18.47
C ALA A 625 -2.56 7.71 18.79
N LYS A 626 -1.51 7.46 18.03
CA LYS A 626 -0.21 8.13 18.18
C LYS A 626 -0.31 9.61 17.90
N PHE A 627 -0.92 10.00 16.78
CA PHE A 627 -1.09 11.42 16.44
C PHE A 627 -1.95 12.13 17.49
N GLY A 628 -3.01 11.49 17.98
CA GLY A 628 -3.81 12.02 19.07
C GLY A 628 -3.05 12.14 20.39
N HIS A 629 -2.09 11.25 20.64
CA HIS A 629 -1.20 11.33 21.78
C HIS A 629 -0.20 12.49 21.68
N ASP A 630 0.23 12.85 20.48
CA ASP A 630 1.18 13.94 20.24
C ASP A 630 0.52 15.34 20.28
N VAL A 631 -0.80 15.42 20.45
CA VAL A 631 -1.58 16.68 20.52
C VAL A 631 -2.27 16.77 21.89
N GLY A 632 -2.18 17.92 22.52
CA GLY A 632 -2.85 18.22 23.81
C GLY A 632 -4.36 18.37 23.68
N ALA A 633 -4.99 18.98 24.67
CA ALA A 633 -6.42 19.31 24.64
C ALA A 633 -6.74 20.22 23.45
N THR A 634 -7.86 19.98 22.79
CA THR A 634 -8.26 20.67 21.54
C THR A 634 -9.55 21.49 21.73
N ALA A 635 -9.74 22.50 20.88
CA ALA A 635 -10.83 23.45 21.03
C ALA A 635 -12.22 22.85 20.74
N ASP A 636 -12.30 21.62 20.25
CA ASP A 636 -13.54 20.85 20.09
C ASP A 636 -13.99 20.10 21.36
N GLY A 637 -13.16 20.14 22.43
CA GLY A 637 -13.46 19.52 23.72
C GLY A 637 -12.76 18.17 23.98
N ARG A 638 -11.91 17.73 23.07
CA ARG A 638 -11.09 16.51 23.24
C ARG A 638 -10.01 16.73 24.29
#